data_cb325760899e5261fafa33ff83d0f903
#
_entry.id   cb325760899e5261fafa33ff83d0f903
#
_cell.length_a   1.000
_cell.length_b   1.000
_cell.length_c   1.000
_cell.angle_alpha   90.00
_cell.angle_beta   90.00
_cell.angle_gamma   90.00
#
_symmetry.space_group_name_H-M   'P 1'
#
loop_
_entity.id
_entity.type
_entity.pdbx_description
1 polymer ?
#
loop_
_entity_poly.entity_id
_entity_poly.type
_entity_poly.pdbx_seq_one_letter_code
_entity_poly.pdbx_strand_id
1 'polypeptide(L)'
;MQFKVTRLSLLISGLFIAASPLAYAAETSDVGKVTVQGDNGGQSTGLIQQEESAKARSSVNRDYMEKQSTTSNPYQMINLLPGVNSYDQDGTGLFGGNVRVRGFNSDQLGFTINGAPVNDSGSFAVYPQEYTDAENLCDIFVTQGSTDTEAPHVGASGGNIGMTMCTPEDQQRFRTEYTFGSNNLRKGYVRFDSGKLFNDRFKFFISYSKAQADKFKGTGRADKEHVDFNSKLDLGGGSFVDTGFMYNSALNNNYRSLTKAQIAQYGRNLDFGTVPPIHQPGGPGAQNDSTYGPNAGINTGNKDLYYGYNLNPFKNWLGTMNAHFQLAPQSSIDVNPYMWYGFGTGANQLQTVSEGNSGTLLGGGVRDANGDGDTKDTVFVYEGSRTRTYRPGVTLKYNQQIDNHKLMVGYWYERARHQQTGPFAPIDNNGNSADVWQNNSDAWLRNQDGSFVQYRDTLTVSTGKSAFLQDNISLLQDKLNLQLGARYSSIDRDFTNNPSQSAPGFYTLQKSYSDLLPSVGIRYQLDQVQSVFFNAAKNFKAPGNFSYFGLISGGKIVNGVYTGGTVRNPLVDKETSWNYDLGYRYASDKWTFSSSVFYVDYKNRIATSYNPDTGNRTDFNVGDSTSKGFELESGYSLSKNLSLYGSLSYIKSKMKSDMPFAANFALPTGGKEFPDTPNWLSGMSLQYAQDSWYLFGQAKYTGKRYTTLVNDDSLGGYTVFNAGAGYTFPSSTWLKKPTVRFNLNNIFDKQYLNLSSGSGSQFTTNAVAIGSNAPASAPSFYVSAPRTFSVTLVADF
;
A
#
# COMPACT_ATOMS: atom_id res chain seq x y z
N MET A 1 19.25 -18.40 22.21
CA MET A 1 19.25 -17.38 23.25
C MET A 1 17.82 -17.25 23.79
N GLN A 2 17.55 -17.76 24.96
CA GLN A 2 16.22 -17.73 25.58
C GLN A 2 15.91 -16.31 26.04
N PHE A 3 14.88 -15.70 25.46
CA PHE A 3 14.35 -14.42 25.93
C PHE A 3 13.46 -14.67 27.15
N LYS A 4 13.85 -14.12 28.29
CA LYS A 4 13.02 -14.03 29.50
C LYS A 4 11.86 -13.06 29.22
N VAL A 5 10.67 -13.60 29.08
CA VAL A 5 9.39 -12.86 29.13
C VAL A 5 9.10 -12.61 30.60
N THR A 6 9.46 -11.47 31.10
CA THR A 6 9.06 -11.05 32.46
C THR A 6 8.73 -9.56 32.44
N ARG A 7 7.51 -9.24 32.87
CA ARG A 7 6.97 -7.95 33.31
C ARG A 7 6.06 -7.15 32.34
N LEU A 8 5.36 -7.79 31.42
CA LEU A 8 4.22 -7.10 30.76
C LEU A 8 2.83 -7.74 31.07
N SER A 9 2.80 -8.88 31.73
CA SER A 9 1.56 -9.60 32.07
C SER A 9 0.86 -9.15 33.36
N LEU A 10 1.40 -8.19 34.09
CA LEU A 10 0.86 -7.76 35.40
C LEU A 10 0.13 -6.40 35.35
N LEU A 11 0.06 -5.71 34.25
CA LEU A 11 -0.67 -4.43 34.11
C LEU A 11 -2.06 -4.55 33.49
N ILE A 12 -2.41 -5.71 32.95
CA ILE A 12 -3.75 -5.95 32.35
C ILE A 12 -4.72 -6.65 33.34
N SER A 13 -4.20 -7.24 34.41
CA SER A 13 -5.04 -7.99 35.39
C SER A 13 -5.59 -7.13 36.55
N GLY A 14 -5.29 -5.84 36.61
CA GLY A 14 -5.64 -4.96 37.74
C GLY A 14 -6.86 -4.06 37.55
N LEU A 15 -7.54 -4.10 36.39
CA LEU A 15 -8.63 -3.15 36.07
C LEU A 15 -10.06 -3.77 36.10
N PHE A 16 -10.21 -4.96 36.63
CA PHE A 16 -11.52 -5.63 36.76
C PHE A 16 -11.99 -5.77 38.20
N ILE A 17 -12.25 -4.70 38.91
CA ILE A 17 -13.13 -4.77 40.10
C ILE A 17 -13.86 -3.42 40.29
N ALA A 18 -15.21 -3.54 40.31
CA ALA A 18 -16.21 -2.63 40.84
C ALA A 18 -16.79 -1.52 39.95
N ALA A 19 -17.90 -1.82 39.32
CA ALA A 19 -19.00 -0.86 39.19
C ALA A 19 -20.33 -1.63 39.13
N SER A 20 -21.17 -1.40 40.07
CA SER A 20 -22.55 -1.92 40.15
C SER A 20 -23.47 -1.09 39.24
N PRO A 21 -24.56 -1.65 38.67
CA PRO A 21 -25.35 -0.96 37.66
C PRO A 21 -26.44 -0.09 38.30
N LEU A 22 -26.55 1.14 37.80
CA LEU A 22 -27.79 1.92 37.90
C LEU A 22 -28.34 2.07 36.48
N ALA A 23 -29.48 1.43 36.25
CA ALA A 23 -30.22 1.48 35.01
C ALA A 23 -30.98 2.81 34.90
N TYR A 24 -30.74 3.56 33.84
CA TYR A 24 -31.70 4.54 33.32
C TYR A 24 -31.65 4.46 31.78
N ALA A 25 -32.80 4.13 31.20
CA ALA A 25 -33.00 4.16 29.77
C ALA A 25 -33.15 5.61 29.31
N ALA A 26 -32.25 6.07 28.45
CA ALA A 26 -32.42 7.30 27.69
C ALA A 26 -32.13 6.99 26.22
N GLU A 27 -33.00 7.49 25.33
CA GLU A 27 -32.86 7.36 23.89
C GLU A 27 -31.48 7.89 23.44
N THR A 28 -30.73 7.05 22.76
CA THR A 28 -29.39 7.35 22.29
C THR A 28 -29.45 8.14 21.01
N SER A 29 -29.13 9.42 21.05
CA SER A 29 -28.76 10.19 19.87
C SER A 29 -27.37 9.76 19.40
N ASP A 30 -27.28 9.32 18.18
CA ASP A 30 -26.10 8.74 17.53
C ASP A 30 -24.98 9.79 17.35
N VAL A 31 -23.91 9.71 18.14
CA VAL A 31 -22.74 10.58 18.05
C VAL A 31 -21.64 9.83 17.33
N GLY A 32 -21.50 10.09 16.03
CA GLY A 32 -20.27 9.78 15.28
C GLY A 32 -19.88 8.32 15.14
N LYS A 33 -20.84 7.42 15.02
CA LYS A 33 -20.59 6.08 14.52
C LYS A 33 -20.31 6.15 13.03
N VAL A 34 -19.13 5.68 12.61
CA VAL A 34 -19.03 4.99 11.32
C VAL A 34 -19.80 3.68 11.52
N THR A 35 -21.12 3.75 11.46
CA THR A 35 -21.96 2.56 11.46
C THR A 35 -21.88 2.03 10.03
N VAL A 36 -21.12 0.96 9.85
CA VAL A 36 -21.34 0.07 8.72
C VAL A 36 -22.71 -0.55 8.99
N GLN A 37 -23.77 0.14 8.59
CA GLN A 37 -25.12 -0.41 8.59
C GLN A 37 -25.19 -1.39 7.41
N GLY A 38 -25.03 -2.66 7.69
CA GLY A 38 -25.62 -3.69 6.86
C GLY A 38 -27.13 -3.45 6.83
N ASP A 39 -27.63 -3.30 5.60
CA ASP A 39 -29.04 -3.39 5.25
C ASP A 39 -29.99 -2.34 5.87
N ASN A 40 -29.84 -1.10 5.45
CA ASN A 40 -30.97 -0.17 5.38
C ASN A 40 -31.37 -0.02 3.92
N GLY A 41 -32.58 -0.43 3.56
CA GLY A 41 -33.18 -0.43 2.22
C GLY A 41 -33.16 0.86 1.39
N GLY A 42 -32.11 1.66 1.51
CA GLY A 42 -31.73 2.68 0.54
C GLY A 42 -31.08 1.99 -0.65
N GLN A 43 -31.64 2.16 -1.82
CA GLN A 43 -31.12 1.64 -3.07
C GLN A 43 -29.79 2.31 -3.40
N SER A 44 -28.71 1.95 -2.67
CA SER A 44 -27.38 2.37 -3.07
C SER A 44 -27.06 1.67 -4.40
N THR A 45 -26.46 2.40 -5.33
CA THR A 45 -25.96 1.82 -6.58
C THR A 45 -24.73 0.92 -6.36
N GLY A 46 -24.46 0.54 -5.09
CA GLY A 46 -23.33 -0.29 -4.67
C GLY A 46 -21.98 0.45 -4.66
N LEU A 47 -21.82 1.46 -5.50
CA LEU A 47 -20.55 2.20 -5.68
C LEU A 47 -20.56 3.60 -5.09
N ILE A 48 -21.71 4.20 -4.81
CA ILE A 48 -21.78 5.53 -4.22
C ILE A 48 -22.66 5.50 -2.97
N GLN A 49 -22.10 6.00 -1.88
CA GLN A 49 -22.81 6.21 -0.62
C GLN A 49 -23.01 7.71 -0.41
N GLN A 50 -24.04 8.05 0.32
CA GLN A 50 -24.23 9.42 0.76
C GLN A 50 -23.13 9.79 1.73
N GLU A 51 -22.37 10.83 1.39
CA GLU A 51 -21.26 11.31 2.19
C GLU A 51 -21.65 12.61 2.91
N GLU A 52 -21.43 12.64 4.22
CA GLU A 52 -21.78 13.78 5.07
C GLU A 52 -20.58 14.63 5.50
N SER A 53 -19.36 14.15 5.30
CA SER A 53 -18.16 14.91 5.67
C SER A 53 -18.01 16.19 4.84
N ALA A 54 -17.43 17.22 5.44
CA ALA A 54 -17.18 18.48 4.76
C ALA A 54 -15.88 18.45 3.92
N LYS A 55 -15.62 17.32 3.21
CA LYS A 55 -14.44 17.13 2.35
C LYS A 55 -14.77 16.21 1.19
N ALA A 56 -13.93 16.21 0.14
CA ALA A 56 -14.05 15.24 -0.96
C ALA A 56 -13.72 13.84 -0.44
N ARG A 57 -14.68 12.93 -0.54
CA ARG A 57 -14.56 11.53 -0.12
C ARG A 57 -15.50 10.67 -0.96
N SER A 58 -15.03 9.48 -1.31
CA SER A 58 -15.79 8.46 -2.02
C SER A 58 -15.50 7.10 -1.40
N SER A 59 -16.44 6.17 -1.47
CA SER A 59 -16.28 4.82 -0.89
C SER A 59 -16.88 3.75 -1.77
N VAL A 60 -16.44 2.52 -1.57
CA VAL A 60 -17.05 1.30 -2.09
C VAL A 60 -17.48 0.42 -0.93
N ASN A 61 -18.68 -0.15 -1.04
CA ASN A 61 -19.27 -0.97 0.01
C ASN A 61 -19.16 -2.46 -0.29
N ARG A 62 -19.63 -3.27 0.66
CA ARG A 62 -19.65 -4.74 0.59
C ARG A 62 -20.40 -5.26 -0.65
N ASP A 63 -21.57 -4.71 -0.98
CA ASP A 63 -22.38 -5.16 -2.13
C ASP A 63 -21.62 -5.08 -3.46
N TYR A 64 -20.85 -4.01 -3.64
CA TYR A 64 -19.99 -3.88 -4.80
C TYR A 64 -18.80 -4.87 -4.76
N MET A 65 -18.12 -4.96 -3.63
CA MET A 65 -16.91 -5.77 -3.51
C MET A 65 -17.18 -7.27 -3.67
N GLU A 66 -18.30 -7.78 -3.16
CA GLU A 66 -18.70 -9.19 -3.30
C GLU A 66 -18.88 -9.65 -4.75
N LYS A 67 -19.24 -8.74 -5.65
CA LYS A 67 -19.48 -9.04 -7.07
C LYS A 67 -18.19 -9.07 -7.89
N GLN A 68 -17.08 -8.55 -7.35
CA GLN A 68 -15.79 -8.58 -8.01
C GLN A 68 -15.11 -9.95 -7.86
N SER A 69 -13.97 -10.16 -8.54
CA SER A 69 -13.16 -11.35 -8.35
C SER A 69 -12.69 -11.46 -6.89
N THR A 70 -12.71 -12.64 -6.30
CA THR A 70 -12.31 -12.89 -4.91
C THR A 70 -10.84 -12.63 -4.63
N THR A 71 -10.02 -12.52 -5.66
CA THR A 71 -8.61 -12.15 -5.56
C THR A 71 -8.34 -10.68 -5.85
N SER A 72 -9.39 -9.88 -6.15
CA SER A 72 -9.22 -8.45 -6.36
C SER A 72 -8.65 -7.77 -5.11
N ASN A 73 -7.58 -7.02 -5.29
CA ASN A 73 -6.96 -6.26 -4.21
C ASN A 73 -7.67 -4.90 -3.99
N PRO A 74 -7.40 -4.19 -2.88
CA PRO A 74 -8.04 -2.91 -2.59
C PRO A 74 -7.89 -1.84 -3.68
N TYR A 75 -6.78 -1.84 -4.44
CA TYR A 75 -6.59 -0.87 -5.53
C TYR A 75 -7.54 -1.10 -6.70
N GLN A 76 -7.77 -2.38 -7.05
CA GLN A 76 -8.76 -2.73 -8.08
C GLN A 76 -10.17 -2.34 -7.65
N MET A 77 -10.50 -2.52 -6.37
CA MET A 77 -11.83 -2.20 -5.82
C MET A 77 -12.18 -0.72 -5.96
N ILE A 78 -11.23 0.18 -5.75
CA ILE A 78 -11.46 1.63 -5.78
C ILE A 78 -11.19 2.27 -7.15
N ASN A 79 -10.78 1.51 -8.16
CA ASN A 79 -10.30 2.06 -9.44
C ASN A 79 -11.35 2.88 -10.20
N LEU A 80 -12.65 2.63 -10.00
CA LEU A 80 -13.72 3.40 -10.64
C LEU A 80 -14.01 4.73 -9.96
N LEU A 81 -13.52 4.97 -8.72
CA LEU A 81 -13.79 6.19 -7.97
C LEU A 81 -13.15 7.43 -8.61
N PRO A 82 -13.68 8.65 -8.33
CA PRO A 82 -13.12 9.89 -8.86
C PRO A 82 -11.67 10.10 -8.45
N GLY A 83 -10.87 10.63 -9.36
CA GLY A 83 -9.46 10.95 -9.12
C GLY A 83 -8.54 9.76 -8.93
N VAL A 84 -9.07 8.53 -8.91
CA VAL A 84 -8.31 7.29 -8.68
C VAL A 84 -7.82 6.71 -10.00
N ASN A 85 -6.53 6.43 -10.07
CA ASN A 85 -5.87 5.70 -11.16
C ASN A 85 -5.04 4.57 -10.55
N SER A 86 -5.52 3.35 -10.66
CA SER A 86 -4.79 2.17 -10.20
C SER A 86 -4.40 1.28 -11.37
N TYR A 87 -3.31 0.55 -11.20
CA TYR A 87 -2.96 -0.55 -12.07
C TYR A 87 -2.43 -1.73 -11.25
N ASP A 88 -2.62 -2.91 -11.77
CA ASP A 88 -2.04 -4.15 -11.28
C ASP A 88 -1.03 -4.70 -12.27
N GLN A 89 -0.04 -5.42 -11.74
CA GLN A 89 0.97 -6.08 -12.58
C GLN A 89 0.38 -7.23 -13.38
N ASP A 90 -0.76 -7.77 -12.91
CA ASP A 90 -1.48 -8.89 -13.54
C ASP A 90 -3.00 -8.69 -13.45
N GLY A 91 -3.75 -9.63 -14.03
CA GLY A 91 -5.22 -9.59 -13.99
C GLY A 91 -5.84 -10.32 -12.80
N THR A 92 -5.05 -10.96 -11.93
CA THR A 92 -5.57 -11.74 -10.79
C THR A 92 -5.56 -10.98 -9.48
N GLY A 93 -4.73 -9.93 -9.35
CA GLY A 93 -4.57 -9.14 -8.12
C GLY A 93 -3.61 -9.73 -7.10
N LEU A 94 -2.90 -10.81 -7.42
CA LEU A 94 -1.99 -11.50 -6.49
C LEU A 94 -0.53 -11.02 -6.57
N PHE A 95 -0.13 -10.28 -7.62
CA PHE A 95 1.26 -9.89 -7.84
C PHE A 95 1.61 -8.48 -7.37
N GLY A 96 0.69 -7.64 -7.15
CA GLY A 96 0.92 -6.26 -6.74
C GLY A 96 0.47 -5.24 -7.78
N GLY A 97 0.63 -3.97 -7.43
CA GLY A 97 0.18 -2.87 -8.25
C GLY A 97 0.53 -1.52 -7.63
N ASN A 98 -0.06 -0.47 -8.16
CA ASN A 98 0.07 0.88 -7.61
C ASN A 98 -1.24 1.64 -7.76
N VAL A 99 -1.44 2.65 -6.92
CA VAL A 99 -2.59 3.54 -6.97
C VAL A 99 -2.13 4.99 -6.86
N ARG A 100 -2.81 5.87 -7.59
CA ARG A 100 -2.68 7.32 -7.49
C ARG A 100 -4.05 7.94 -7.26
N VAL A 101 -4.07 8.98 -6.46
CA VAL A 101 -5.27 9.79 -6.22
C VAL A 101 -4.91 11.24 -6.50
N ARG A 102 -5.59 11.91 -7.46
CA ARG A 102 -5.29 13.30 -7.88
C ARG A 102 -3.82 13.54 -8.28
N GLY A 103 -3.12 12.49 -8.75
CA GLY A 103 -1.69 12.54 -9.06
C GLY A 103 -0.75 12.35 -7.86
N PHE A 104 -1.27 12.12 -6.65
CA PHE A 104 -0.50 11.62 -5.52
C PHE A 104 -0.23 10.13 -5.68
N ASN A 105 0.98 9.71 -5.50
CA ASN A 105 1.35 8.30 -5.53
C ASN A 105 1.00 7.59 -4.20
N SER A 106 0.92 6.27 -4.20
CA SER A 106 0.57 5.48 -3.01
C SER A 106 1.43 5.78 -1.78
N ASP A 107 2.71 6.10 -1.95
CA ASP A 107 3.62 6.49 -0.87
C ASP A 107 3.38 7.94 -0.32
N GLN A 108 2.46 8.68 -0.94
CA GLN A 108 1.98 10.01 -0.50
C GLN A 108 0.56 9.95 0.10
N LEU A 109 -0.03 8.76 0.15
CA LEU A 109 -1.36 8.50 0.72
C LEU A 109 -1.23 7.75 2.03
N GLY A 110 -2.04 8.08 3.01
CA GLY A 110 -2.15 7.29 4.22
C GLY A 110 -3.07 6.09 4.01
N PHE A 111 -2.66 4.91 4.45
CA PHE A 111 -3.48 3.70 4.38
C PHE A 111 -3.72 3.14 5.76
N THR A 112 -4.97 2.76 6.03
CA THR A 112 -5.34 2.13 7.31
C THR A 112 -6.20 0.90 7.10
N ILE A 113 -6.07 -0.07 8.02
CA ILE A 113 -7.04 -1.16 8.23
C ILE A 113 -7.54 -1.05 9.66
N ASN A 114 -8.85 -0.96 9.84
CA ASN A 114 -9.50 -0.75 11.15
C ASN A 114 -8.86 0.40 11.95
N GLY A 115 -8.41 1.48 11.25
CA GLY A 115 -7.75 2.62 11.85
C GLY A 115 -6.25 2.47 12.13
N ALA A 116 -5.66 1.29 11.99
CA ALA A 116 -4.21 1.07 12.12
C ALA A 116 -3.48 1.38 10.80
N PRO A 117 -2.36 2.14 10.80
CA PRO A 117 -1.63 2.47 9.58
C PRO A 117 -0.86 1.27 9.04
N VAL A 118 -0.94 1.06 7.72
CA VAL A 118 -0.32 -0.08 7.02
C VAL A 118 0.73 0.29 5.98
N ASN A 119 1.00 1.58 5.76
CA ASN A 119 2.13 1.99 4.94
C ASN A 119 3.45 1.46 5.52
N ASP A 120 4.36 1.02 4.67
CA ASP A 120 5.72 0.66 5.10
C ASP A 120 6.40 1.80 5.87
N SER A 121 7.01 1.52 6.99
CA SER A 121 7.60 2.55 7.87
C SER A 121 8.87 3.18 7.29
N GLY A 122 9.51 2.52 6.33
CA GLY A 122 10.76 2.96 5.71
C GLY A 122 10.54 3.78 4.44
N SER A 123 9.62 3.36 3.59
CA SER A 123 9.38 3.93 2.26
C SER A 123 8.00 4.55 2.08
N PHE A 124 7.09 4.33 3.01
CA PHE A 124 5.65 4.63 2.94
C PHE A 124 4.90 3.89 1.82
N ALA A 125 5.54 2.98 1.11
CA ALA A 125 4.90 2.16 0.10
C ALA A 125 3.80 1.27 0.71
N VAL A 126 2.82 0.89 -0.12
CA VAL A 126 1.77 -0.07 0.24
C VAL A 126 1.72 -1.15 -0.82
N TYR A 127 1.67 -2.38 -0.39
CA TYR A 127 1.63 -3.56 -1.25
C TYR A 127 0.25 -4.20 -1.13
N PRO A 128 -0.65 -4.00 -2.10
CA PRO A 128 -2.07 -4.32 -1.94
C PRO A 128 -2.36 -5.81 -1.74
N GLN A 129 -1.47 -6.69 -2.22
CA GLN A 129 -1.59 -8.14 -2.08
C GLN A 129 -1.29 -8.66 -0.66
N GLU A 130 -0.78 -7.80 0.24
CA GLU A 130 -0.36 -8.17 1.60
C GLU A 130 -1.45 -7.96 2.66
N TYR A 131 -2.66 -7.59 2.27
CA TYR A 131 -3.72 -7.19 3.19
C TYR A 131 -4.95 -8.08 3.09
N THR A 132 -5.96 -7.74 3.93
CA THR A 132 -7.20 -8.49 4.15
C THR A 132 -7.85 -8.96 2.86
N ASP A 133 -8.33 -10.19 2.87
CA ASP A 133 -9.07 -10.76 1.75
C ASP A 133 -10.35 -9.96 1.45
N ALA A 134 -10.69 -9.84 0.17
CA ALA A 134 -11.87 -9.09 -0.28
C ALA A 134 -13.17 -9.57 0.38
N GLU A 135 -13.26 -10.86 0.72
CA GLU A 135 -14.41 -11.48 1.38
C GLU A 135 -14.63 -10.96 2.81
N ASN A 136 -13.62 -10.34 3.42
CA ASN A 136 -13.67 -9.82 4.79
C ASN A 136 -13.67 -8.29 4.86
N LEU A 137 -13.60 -7.58 3.73
CA LEU A 137 -13.73 -6.13 3.67
C LEU A 137 -15.19 -5.72 3.49
N CYS A 138 -15.65 -4.75 4.28
CA CYS A 138 -17.01 -4.20 4.20
C CYS A 138 -17.07 -2.78 3.68
N ASP A 139 -15.99 -2.02 3.83
CA ASP A 139 -15.88 -0.66 3.32
C ASP A 139 -14.44 -0.33 2.92
N ILE A 140 -14.27 0.38 1.83
CA ILE A 140 -13.02 1.04 1.45
C ILE A 140 -13.37 2.47 1.05
N PHE A 141 -12.83 3.43 1.78
CA PHE A 141 -13.00 4.84 1.44
C PHE A 141 -11.71 5.48 0.95
N VAL A 142 -11.86 6.48 0.12
CA VAL A 142 -10.79 7.36 -0.38
C VAL A 142 -11.14 8.80 -0.01
N THR A 143 -10.32 9.46 0.79
CA THR A 143 -10.42 10.90 1.01
C THR A 143 -9.40 11.58 0.10
N GLN A 144 -9.90 12.30 -0.90
CA GLN A 144 -9.07 12.89 -1.93
C GLN A 144 -8.44 14.21 -1.44
N GLY A 145 -7.12 14.24 -1.32
CA GLY A 145 -6.34 15.44 -1.07
C GLY A 145 -6.22 15.88 0.40
N SER A 146 -7.10 15.48 1.29
CA SER A 146 -7.01 15.83 2.72
C SER A 146 -7.00 14.59 3.59
N THR A 147 -6.40 14.66 4.78
CA THR A 147 -6.44 13.60 5.78
C THR A 147 -7.45 13.90 6.87
N ASP A 148 -7.90 12.89 7.61
CA ASP A 148 -8.67 13.09 8.82
C ASP A 148 -7.77 13.62 9.93
N THR A 149 -8.33 14.45 10.85
CA THR A 149 -7.55 15.10 11.91
C THR A 149 -6.88 14.09 12.84
N GLU A 150 -7.56 12.96 13.12
CA GLU A 150 -7.06 11.87 13.95
C GLU A 150 -6.22 10.83 13.19
N ALA A 151 -6.07 10.94 11.86
CA ALA A 151 -5.42 9.92 11.05
C ALA A 151 -3.96 9.67 11.49
N PRO A 152 -3.55 8.41 11.75
CA PRO A 152 -2.25 8.06 12.32
C PRO A 152 -1.14 8.02 11.25
N HIS A 153 -0.88 9.16 10.59
CA HIS A 153 0.06 9.24 9.48
C HIS A 153 1.09 10.34 9.64
N VAL A 154 2.30 10.08 9.19
CA VAL A 154 3.41 11.04 8.99
C VAL A 154 3.93 11.03 7.55
N GLY A 155 3.24 10.36 6.66
CA GLY A 155 3.60 10.18 5.25
C GLY A 155 2.46 10.48 4.27
N ALA A 156 1.42 11.22 4.68
CA ALA A 156 0.20 11.40 3.89
C ALA A 156 0.04 12.86 3.46
N SER A 157 0.67 13.26 2.37
CA SER A 157 0.49 14.58 1.75
C SER A 157 -0.70 14.66 0.79
N GLY A 158 -1.26 13.51 0.38
CA GLY A 158 -2.26 13.38 -0.67
C GLY A 158 -3.66 12.92 -0.25
N GLY A 159 -3.91 12.76 1.04
CA GLY A 159 -5.16 12.21 1.57
C GLY A 159 -4.98 10.80 2.15
N ASN A 160 -6.07 10.10 2.39
CA ASN A 160 -6.00 8.75 2.97
C ASN A 160 -7.00 7.77 2.35
N ILE A 161 -6.66 6.49 2.43
CA ILE A 161 -7.49 5.35 2.07
C ILE A 161 -7.66 4.50 3.32
N GLY A 162 -8.89 4.29 3.73
CA GLY A 162 -9.23 3.46 4.87
C GLY A 162 -9.96 2.20 4.44
N MET A 163 -9.63 1.09 5.06
CA MET A 163 -10.26 -0.21 4.86
C MET A 163 -10.85 -0.67 6.18
N THR A 164 -12.09 -1.13 6.15
CA THR A 164 -12.78 -1.64 7.33
C THR A 164 -13.12 -3.10 7.13
N MET A 165 -12.66 -3.95 8.05
CA MET A 165 -13.04 -5.35 8.08
C MET A 165 -14.51 -5.48 8.49
N CYS A 166 -15.19 -6.49 7.93
CA CYS A 166 -16.58 -6.80 8.28
C CYS A 166 -16.71 -7.18 9.76
N THR A 167 -17.80 -6.79 10.37
CA THR A 167 -18.18 -7.34 11.68
C THR A 167 -18.61 -8.80 11.53
N PRO A 168 -18.46 -9.64 12.58
CA PRO A 168 -18.99 -11.00 12.60
C PRO A 168 -20.52 -11.01 12.46
N GLU A 169 -21.05 -12.05 11.80
CA GLU A 169 -22.48 -12.25 11.65
C GLU A 169 -23.19 -12.50 13.00
N ASP A 170 -24.47 -12.15 13.08
CA ASP A 170 -25.30 -12.40 14.27
C ASP A 170 -25.72 -13.86 14.41
N GLN A 171 -25.77 -14.60 13.30
CA GLN A 171 -26.08 -16.03 13.27
C GLN A 171 -24.83 -16.84 12.98
N GLN A 172 -24.77 -18.04 13.56
CA GLN A 172 -23.71 -18.98 13.24
C GLN A 172 -23.75 -19.31 11.74
N ARG A 173 -22.59 -19.24 11.11
CA ARG A 173 -22.45 -19.51 9.69
C ARG A 173 -21.07 -20.14 9.41
N PHE A 174 -21.07 -21.11 8.50
CA PHE A 174 -19.84 -21.61 7.90
C PHE A 174 -19.91 -21.35 6.39
N ARG A 175 -19.01 -20.52 5.87
CA ARG A 175 -18.92 -20.17 4.44
C ARG A 175 -17.69 -20.81 3.81
N THR A 176 -17.87 -21.37 2.62
CA THR A 176 -16.77 -21.82 1.76
C THR A 176 -16.86 -21.13 0.40
N GLU A 177 -15.72 -20.77 -0.15
CA GLU A 177 -15.62 -20.28 -1.52
C GLU A 177 -14.46 -21.00 -2.25
N TYR A 178 -14.69 -21.34 -3.51
CA TYR A 178 -13.64 -21.85 -4.37
C TYR A 178 -13.66 -21.11 -5.69
N THR A 179 -12.51 -20.51 -6.04
CA THR A 179 -12.34 -19.73 -7.26
C THR A 179 -11.30 -20.41 -8.15
N PHE A 180 -11.59 -20.47 -9.46
CA PHE A 180 -10.65 -20.86 -10.48
C PHE A 180 -10.75 -19.92 -11.69
N GLY A 181 -9.69 -19.82 -12.49
CA GLY A 181 -9.69 -18.89 -13.62
C GLY A 181 -8.45 -18.97 -14.50
N SER A 182 -8.27 -17.93 -15.29
CA SER A 182 -7.11 -17.75 -16.16
C SER A 182 -5.80 -17.82 -15.37
N ASN A 183 -4.72 -18.20 -16.04
CA ASN A 183 -3.39 -18.31 -15.44
C ASN A 183 -3.33 -19.29 -14.25
N ASN A 184 -4.03 -20.43 -14.36
CA ASN A 184 -4.14 -21.41 -13.27
C ASN A 184 -4.59 -20.81 -11.92
N LEU A 185 -5.31 -19.70 -11.95
CA LEU A 185 -5.85 -19.10 -10.74
C LEU A 185 -6.67 -20.13 -9.97
N ARG A 186 -6.35 -20.31 -8.71
CA ARG A 186 -7.09 -21.13 -7.74
C ARG A 186 -7.07 -20.43 -6.40
N LYS A 187 -8.24 -20.27 -5.77
CA LYS A 187 -8.37 -19.79 -4.40
C LYS A 187 -9.38 -20.64 -3.66
N GLY A 188 -8.99 -21.21 -2.55
CA GLY A 188 -9.88 -21.78 -1.55
C GLY A 188 -10.03 -20.79 -0.40
N TYR A 189 -11.26 -20.60 0.08
CA TYR A 189 -11.56 -19.74 1.21
C TYR A 189 -12.57 -20.41 2.12
N VAL A 190 -12.37 -20.32 3.43
CA VAL A 190 -13.31 -20.77 4.45
C VAL A 190 -13.45 -19.68 5.53
N ARG A 191 -14.67 -19.49 6.03
CA ARG A 191 -14.95 -18.58 7.14
C ARG A 191 -16.00 -19.20 8.08
N PHE A 192 -15.71 -19.10 9.34
CA PHE A 192 -16.65 -19.44 10.41
C PHE A 192 -17.04 -18.17 11.18
N ASP A 193 -18.32 -17.89 11.27
CA ASP A 193 -18.93 -16.88 12.12
C ASP A 193 -19.59 -17.60 13.31
N SER A 194 -19.29 -17.16 14.54
CA SER A 194 -19.79 -17.80 15.76
C SER A 194 -21.28 -17.58 16.00
N GLY A 195 -21.86 -16.55 15.36
CA GLY A 195 -23.10 -15.98 15.83
C GLY A 195 -22.93 -15.30 17.20
N LYS A 196 -24.02 -14.80 17.77
CA LYS A 196 -24.04 -14.18 19.08
C LYS A 196 -23.86 -15.21 20.19
N LEU A 197 -22.94 -14.94 21.12
CA LEU A 197 -22.58 -15.76 22.28
C LEU A 197 -22.72 -14.93 23.56
N PHE A 198 -22.77 -15.60 24.72
CA PHE A 198 -22.76 -14.98 26.05
C PHE A 198 -23.84 -13.90 26.22
N ASN A 199 -25.09 -14.26 26.03
CA ASN A 199 -26.28 -13.37 26.10
C ASN A 199 -26.14 -12.21 25.08
N ASP A 200 -25.80 -12.55 23.85
CA ASP A 200 -25.67 -11.66 22.69
C ASP A 200 -24.54 -10.60 22.78
N ARG A 201 -23.64 -10.73 23.76
CA ARG A 201 -22.58 -9.75 24.01
C ARG A 201 -21.32 -9.95 23.20
N PHE A 202 -21.09 -11.17 22.72
CA PHE A 202 -19.85 -11.48 22.00
C PHE A 202 -20.12 -12.19 20.69
N LYS A 203 -19.38 -11.86 19.66
CA LYS A 203 -19.35 -12.57 18.40
C LYS A 203 -17.99 -12.45 17.74
N PHE A 204 -17.59 -13.46 16.97
CA PHE A 204 -16.34 -13.44 16.21
C PHE A 204 -16.49 -14.17 14.89
N PHE A 205 -15.58 -13.86 13.98
CA PHE A 205 -15.28 -14.74 12.84
C PHE A 205 -13.80 -15.07 12.77
N ILE A 206 -13.52 -16.20 12.13
CA ILE A 206 -12.19 -16.57 11.68
C ILE A 206 -12.29 -17.07 10.24
N SER A 207 -11.33 -16.69 9.41
CA SER A 207 -11.24 -17.17 8.04
C SER A 207 -9.82 -17.59 7.67
N TYR A 208 -9.72 -18.49 6.72
CA TYR A 208 -8.47 -18.90 6.09
C TYR A 208 -8.65 -18.95 4.59
N SER A 209 -7.65 -18.47 3.86
CA SER A 209 -7.58 -18.65 2.41
C SER A 209 -6.20 -19.07 1.94
N LYS A 210 -6.21 -19.80 0.80
CA LYS A 210 -5.01 -20.10 0.03
C LYS A 210 -5.29 -19.81 -1.43
N ALA A 211 -4.46 -18.95 -2.03
CA ALA A 211 -4.59 -18.53 -3.42
C ALA A 211 -3.27 -18.74 -4.17
N GLN A 212 -3.37 -19.09 -5.44
CA GLN A 212 -2.23 -19.17 -6.35
C GLN A 212 -2.65 -18.75 -7.76
N ALA A 213 -1.70 -18.20 -8.52
CA ALA A 213 -1.86 -17.95 -9.95
C ALA A 213 -0.49 -17.95 -10.63
N ASP A 214 -0.43 -18.43 -11.87
CA ASP A 214 0.75 -18.31 -12.71
C ASP A 214 0.87 -16.91 -13.30
N LYS A 215 2.06 -16.50 -13.68
CA LYS A 215 2.28 -15.27 -14.45
C LYS A 215 1.66 -15.41 -15.84
N PHE A 216 1.06 -14.33 -16.36
CA PHE A 216 0.52 -14.34 -17.73
C PHE A 216 1.61 -14.22 -18.80
N LYS A 217 2.83 -13.82 -18.43
CA LYS A 217 4.02 -13.84 -19.27
C LYS A 217 5.22 -14.35 -18.48
N GLY A 218 6.13 -15.05 -19.17
CA GLY A 218 7.29 -15.67 -18.53
C GLY A 218 6.92 -16.81 -17.59
N THR A 219 7.89 -17.30 -16.85
CA THR A 219 7.75 -18.40 -15.87
C THR A 219 7.63 -17.83 -14.46
N GLY A 220 6.92 -18.53 -13.59
CA GLY A 220 6.74 -18.20 -12.18
C GLY A 220 5.28 -18.02 -11.80
N ARG A 221 5.04 -17.85 -10.51
CA ARG A 221 3.71 -17.78 -9.93
C ARG A 221 3.67 -16.89 -8.70
N ALA A 222 2.47 -16.59 -8.24
CA ALA A 222 2.18 -16.07 -6.91
C ALA A 222 1.49 -17.14 -6.07
N ASP A 223 1.93 -17.26 -4.82
CA ASP A 223 1.31 -18.07 -3.77
C ASP A 223 0.98 -17.13 -2.58
N LYS A 224 -0.26 -17.19 -2.09
CA LYS A 224 -0.71 -16.41 -0.93
C LYS A 224 -1.44 -17.32 0.05
N GLU A 225 -1.10 -17.22 1.34
CA GLU A 225 -1.87 -17.76 2.46
C GLU A 225 -2.30 -16.62 3.37
N HIS A 226 -3.56 -16.64 3.79
CA HIS A 226 -4.13 -15.55 4.55
C HIS A 226 -5.07 -16.04 5.65
N VAL A 227 -5.00 -15.37 6.82
CA VAL A 227 -5.92 -15.58 7.94
C VAL A 227 -6.44 -14.22 8.37
N ASP A 228 -7.74 -14.08 8.50
CA ASP A 228 -8.37 -12.95 9.18
C ASP A 228 -9.17 -13.45 10.38
N PHE A 229 -9.18 -12.65 11.44
CA PHE A 229 -10.03 -12.77 12.60
C PHE A 229 -10.59 -11.40 12.95
N ASN A 230 -11.84 -11.34 13.30
CA ASN A 230 -12.46 -10.15 13.90
C ASN A 230 -13.44 -10.57 14.98
N SER A 231 -13.52 -9.79 16.05
CA SER A 231 -14.50 -10.01 17.12
C SER A 231 -15.12 -8.70 17.58
N LYS A 232 -16.32 -8.80 18.13
CA LYS A 232 -17.02 -7.68 18.77
C LYS A 232 -17.52 -8.12 20.13
N LEU A 233 -17.14 -7.38 21.16
CA LEU A 233 -17.60 -7.54 22.53
C LEU A 233 -18.40 -6.31 22.94
N ASP A 234 -19.68 -6.49 23.21
CA ASP A 234 -20.55 -5.47 23.81
C ASP A 234 -20.39 -5.48 25.33
N LEU A 235 -19.91 -4.38 25.88
CA LEU A 235 -19.75 -4.18 27.33
C LEU A 235 -20.99 -3.62 27.99
N GLY A 236 -22.02 -3.25 27.21
CA GLY A 236 -23.23 -2.56 27.67
C GLY A 236 -23.03 -1.06 27.84
N GLY A 237 -24.13 -0.32 27.99
CA GLY A 237 -24.09 1.13 28.18
C GLY A 237 -23.46 1.93 27.02
N GLY A 238 -23.47 1.40 25.80
CA GLY A 238 -22.83 2.01 24.64
C GLY A 238 -21.34 1.68 24.50
N SER A 239 -20.73 0.99 25.44
CA SER A 239 -19.31 0.61 25.42
C SER A 239 -19.09 -0.73 24.69
N PHE A 240 -18.02 -0.82 23.91
CA PHE A 240 -17.67 -2.05 23.19
C PHE A 240 -16.17 -2.18 22.93
N VAL A 241 -15.75 -3.38 22.58
CA VAL A 241 -14.38 -3.66 22.12
C VAL A 241 -14.47 -4.49 20.83
N ASP A 242 -13.91 -3.95 19.75
CA ASP A 242 -13.72 -4.67 18.50
C ASP A 242 -12.23 -5.04 18.39
N THR A 243 -11.92 -6.30 18.04
CA THR A 243 -10.54 -6.72 17.79
C THR A 243 -10.40 -7.31 16.40
N GLY A 244 -9.33 -6.97 15.72
CA GLY A 244 -8.95 -7.51 14.43
C GLY A 244 -7.58 -8.16 14.49
N PHE A 245 -7.40 -9.26 13.76
CA PHE A 245 -6.11 -9.86 13.53
C PHE A 245 -6.03 -10.34 12.09
N MET A 246 -4.87 -10.10 11.48
CA MET A 246 -4.56 -10.52 10.13
C MET A 246 -3.17 -11.18 10.12
N TYR A 247 -3.07 -12.31 9.44
CA TYR A 247 -1.81 -12.93 9.01
C TYR A 247 -1.80 -13.08 7.51
N ASN A 248 -0.71 -12.70 6.88
CA ASN A 248 -0.50 -12.89 5.45
C ASN A 248 0.89 -13.47 5.17
N SER A 249 0.98 -14.41 4.23
CA SER A 249 2.21 -14.93 3.67
C SER A 249 2.08 -14.94 2.16
N ALA A 250 2.88 -14.15 1.49
CA ALA A 250 2.93 -14.07 0.04
C ALA A 250 4.33 -14.44 -0.48
N LEU A 251 4.38 -15.24 -1.51
CA LEU A 251 5.59 -15.52 -2.28
C LEU A 251 5.24 -15.42 -3.75
N ASN A 252 5.79 -14.44 -4.44
CA ASN A 252 5.55 -14.26 -5.87
C ASN A 252 6.84 -14.02 -6.65
N ASN A 253 6.87 -14.53 -7.88
CA ASN A 253 7.86 -14.11 -8.85
C ASN A 253 7.49 -12.74 -9.41
N ASN A 254 8.47 -11.85 -9.51
CA ASN A 254 8.26 -10.52 -10.06
C ASN A 254 8.00 -10.58 -11.57
N TYR A 255 7.23 -9.63 -12.09
CA TYR A 255 7.18 -9.33 -13.51
C TYR A 255 8.34 -8.43 -13.91
N ARG A 256 8.99 -8.74 -15.02
CA ARG A 256 10.01 -7.85 -15.59
C ARG A 256 9.34 -6.63 -16.22
N SER A 257 9.77 -5.44 -15.82
CA SER A 257 9.44 -4.19 -16.51
C SER A 257 10.29 -4.05 -17.78
N LEU A 258 9.72 -3.43 -18.80
CA LEU A 258 10.34 -3.34 -20.13
C LEU A 258 10.38 -1.89 -20.62
N THR A 259 11.47 -1.49 -21.23
CA THR A 259 11.50 -0.23 -22.00
C THR A 259 10.73 -0.37 -23.31
N LYS A 260 10.32 0.74 -23.92
CA LYS A 260 9.67 0.72 -25.27
C LYS A 260 10.57 0.09 -26.32
N ALA A 261 11.89 0.28 -26.24
CA ALA A 261 12.85 -0.34 -27.14
C ALA A 261 12.88 -1.88 -26.98
N GLN A 262 12.89 -2.37 -25.75
CA GLN A 262 12.81 -3.82 -25.48
C GLN A 262 11.48 -4.42 -25.97
N ILE A 263 10.37 -3.71 -25.77
CA ILE A 263 9.06 -4.15 -26.30
C ILE A 263 9.08 -4.21 -27.84
N ALA A 264 9.68 -3.22 -28.50
CA ALA A 264 9.78 -3.19 -29.96
C ALA A 264 10.69 -4.31 -30.50
N GLN A 265 11.78 -4.61 -29.81
CA GLN A 265 12.77 -5.60 -30.24
C GLN A 265 12.35 -7.04 -29.94
N TYR A 266 11.80 -7.29 -28.73
CA TYR A 266 11.58 -8.63 -28.20
C TYR A 266 10.08 -8.95 -27.95
N GLY A 267 9.20 -7.98 -28.17
CA GLY A 267 7.77 -8.13 -27.91
C GLY A 267 7.37 -7.90 -26.45
N ARG A 268 6.07 -7.85 -26.24
CA ARG A 268 5.46 -7.56 -24.90
C ARG A 268 5.61 -8.70 -23.90
N ASN A 269 5.84 -9.94 -24.39
CA ASN A 269 5.93 -11.13 -23.56
C ASN A 269 7.34 -11.39 -23.02
N LEU A 270 8.31 -10.55 -23.33
CA LEU A 270 9.63 -10.63 -22.74
C LEU A 270 9.55 -10.59 -21.22
N ASP A 271 10.17 -11.55 -20.57
CA ASP A 271 10.26 -11.66 -19.12
C ASP A 271 11.61 -12.23 -18.71
N PHE A 272 11.75 -12.63 -17.47
CA PHE A 272 12.95 -13.27 -16.95
C PHE A 272 13.22 -14.62 -17.63
N GLY A 273 14.49 -14.96 -17.78
CA GLY A 273 14.92 -16.22 -18.36
C GLY A 273 14.61 -17.43 -17.48
N THR A 274 14.54 -18.60 -18.08
CA THR A 274 14.25 -19.87 -17.39
C THR A 274 15.48 -20.73 -17.15
N VAL A 275 16.63 -20.35 -17.71
CA VAL A 275 17.88 -21.07 -17.55
C VAL A 275 18.62 -20.51 -16.34
N PRO A 276 18.83 -21.34 -15.29
CA PRO A 276 19.58 -20.90 -14.13
C PRO A 276 21.07 -20.69 -14.48
N PRO A 277 21.76 -19.81 -13.74
CA PRO A 277 23.22 -19.76 -13.81
C PRO A 277 23.77 -21.10 -13.30
N ILE A 278 24.82 -21.55 -13.93
CA ILE A 278 25.54 -22.77 -13.51
C ILE A 278 26.65 -22.33 -12.56
N HIS A 279 26.66 -22.88 -11.38
CA HIS A 279 27.78 -22.79 -10.46
C HIS A 279 28.59 -24.07 -10.61
N GLN A 280 29.81 -23.97 -11.16
CA GLN A 280 30.72 -25.09 -11.33
C GLN A 280 31.92 -24.82 -10.44
N PRO A 281 31.97 -25.41 -9.24
CA PRO A 281 33.15 -25.28 -8.43
C PRO A 281 34.37 -25.87 -9.20
N GLY A 282 35.32 -24.99 -9.43
CA GLY A 282 36.62 -25.39 -9.90
C GLY A 282 37.31 -26.21 -8.82
N GLY A 283 38.41 -26.89 -9.13
CA GLY A 283 39.30 -27.38 -8.10
C GLY A 283 40.21 -26.27 -7.60
N PRO A 284 40.92 -26.45 -6.46
CA PRO A 284 41.82 -25.45 -5.90
C PRO A 284 42.76 -24.85 -6.93
N GLY A 285 42.78 -23.52 -7.05
CA GLY A 285 43.56 -22.75 -8.01
C GLY A 285 42.91 -22.51 -9.37
N ALA A 286 41.73 -23.05 -9.66
CA ALA A 286 40.93 -22.67 -10.82
C ALA A 286 40.23 -21.36 -10.55
N GLN A 287 40.25 -20.42 -11.52
CA GLN A 287 39.54 -19.16 -11.43
C GLN A 287 38.19 -19.25 -12.15
N ASN A 288 37.15 -18.61 -11.60
CA ASN A 288 35.86 -18.41 -12.23
C ASN A 288 35.13 -19.65 -12.70
N ASP A 289 34.60 -20.31 -11.77
CA ASP A 289 33.78 -21.45 -12.03
C ASP A 289 32.30 -21.12 -12.22
N SER A 290 31.87 -19.90 -12.00
CA SER A 290 30.48 -19.48 -12.19
C SER A 290 30.20 -19.05 -13.61
N THR A 291 29.35 -19.81 -14.31
CA THR A 291 28.95 -19.54 -15.71
C THR A 291 27.44 -19.45 -15.85
N TYR A 292 26.99 -18.64 -16.82
CA TYR A 292 25.62 -18.75 -17.29
C TYR A 292 25.49 -19.89 -18.28
N GLY A 293 24.41 -20.65 -18.18
CA GLY A 293 24.02 -21.58 -19.24
C GLY A 293 23.88 -20.85 -20.58
N PRO A 294 23.98 -21.56 -21.71
CA PRO A 294 24.08 -20.96 -23.04
C PRO A 294 22.89 -20.06 -23.44
N ASN A 295 21.79 -20.15 -22.73
CA ASN A 295 20.62 -19.31 -22.94
C ASN A 295 20.25 -18.48 -21.70
N ALA A 296 21.07 -18.46 -20.66
CA ALA A 296 20.86 -17.59 -19.51
C ALA A 296 21.00 -16.12 -19.95
N GLY A 297 20.07 -15.30 -19.59
CA GLY A 297 20.07 -13.90 -20.01
C GLY A 297 19.83 -13.72 -21.51
N ILE A 298 19.09 -14.60 -22.15
CA ILE A 298 18.71 -14.46 -23.55
C ILE A 298 18.31 -13.03 -23.84
N ASN A 299 18.98 -12.44 -24.82
CA ASN A 299 18.71 -11.13 -25.41
C ASN A 299 19.21 -9.90 -24.65
N THR A 300 19.93 -10.03 -23.54
CA THR A 300 20.31 -8.83 -22.80
C THR A 300 21.76 -8.80 -22.35
N GLY A 301 22.49 -9.91 -22.42
CA GLY A 301 23.85 -9.98 -21.84
C GLY A 301 23.84 -9.74 -20.31
N ASN A 302 22.67 -9.70 -19.68
CA ASN A 302 22.51 -9.35 -18.29
C ASN A 302 22.23 -10.62 -17.45
N LYS A 303 23.11 -10.85 -16.52
CA LYS A 303 23.18 -12.00 -15.64
C LYS A 303 22.03 -12.10 -14.62
N ASP A 304 21.33 -11.00 -14.36
CA ASP A 304 20.35 -10.87 -13.28
C ASP A 304 18.95 -11.32 -13.69
N LEU A 305 18.83 -12.11 -14.76
CA LEU A 305 17.56 -12.32 -15.44
C LEU A 305 16.98 -13.73 -15.31
N TYR A 306 17.43 -14.51 -14.35
CA TYR A 306 16.79 -15.78 -14.03
C TYR A 306 15.55 -15.58 -13.14
N TYR A 307 14.41 -16.13 -13.53
CA TYR A 307 13.14 -15.90 -12.81
C TYR A 307 13.17 -16.39 -11.37
N GLY A 308 13.95 -17.45 -11.08
CA GLY A 308 14.05 -18.06 -9.75
C GLY A 308 14.69 -17.16 -8.67
N TYR A 309 15.37 -16.05 -9.07
CA TYR A 309 15.89 -15.06 -8.15
C TYR A 309 15.07 -13.79 -8.10
N ASN A 310 14.12 -13.62 -9.01
CA ASN A 310 13.25 -12.44 -9.03
C ASN A 310 11.97 -12.71 -8.24
N LEU A 311 12.14 -12.78 -6.92
CA LEU A 311 11.11 -13.15 -5.95
C LEU A 311 10.75 -11.96 -5.06
N ASN A 312 9.55 -12.01 -4.48
CA ASN A 312 9.09 -11.10 -3.45
C ASN A 312 8.40 -11.87 -2.32
N PRO A 313 9.16 -12.60 -1.48
CA PRO A 313 8.61 -13.26 -0.30
C PRO A 313 8.36 -12.24 0.81
N PHE A 314 7.12 -12.19 1.32
CA PHE A 314 6.75 -11.33 2.42
C PHE A 314 5.70 -11.96 3.34
N LYS A 315 5.90 -11.80 4.66
CA LYS A 315 4.95 -12.20 5.69
C LYS A 315 4.66 -11.01 6.59
N ASN A 316 3.41 -10.82 6.96
CA ASN A 316 3.03 -9.79 7.90
C ASN A 316 1.88 -10.21 8.80
N TRP A 317 1.85 -9.59 9.97
CA TRP A 317 0.81 -9.72 10.99
C TRP A 317 0.34 -8.34 11.38
N LEU A 318 -0.95 -8.16 11.50
CA LEU A 318 -1.56 -6.95 12.03
C LEU A 318 -2.57 -7.33 13.11
N GLY A 319 -2.35 -6.87 14.33
CA GLY A 319 -3.34 -6.91 15.40
C GLY A 319 -3.88 -5.50 15.64
N THR A 320 -5.21 -5.36 15.72
CA THR A 320 -5.90 -4.10 16.01
C THR A 320 -6.90 -4.29 17.14
N MET A 321 -7.11 -3.27 17.93
CA MET A 321 -8.21 -3.20 18.89
C MET A 321 -8.82 -1.80 18.84
N ASN A 322 -10.15 -1.72 18.77
CA ASN A 322 -10.90 -0.49 18.88
C ASN A 322 -11.80 -0.61 20.12
N ALA A 323 -11.37 -0.05 21.23
CA ALA A 323 -12.12 -0.03 22.47
C ALA A 323 -12.79 1.32 22.64
N HIS A 324 -14.12 1.32 22.70
CA HIS A 324 -14.95 2.49 22.95
C HIS A 324 -15.59 2.38 24.34
N PHE A 325 -15.37 3.36 25.19
CA PHE A 325 -15.92 3.45 26.52
C PHE A 325 -16.81 4.68 26.65
N GLN A 326 -18.11 4.47 26.76
CA GLN A 326 -19.08 5.52 27.03
C GLN A 326 -18.98 5.87 28.51
N LEU A 327 -18.50 7.07 28.86
CA LEU A 327 -18.32 7.53 30.25
C LEU A 327 -19.59 8.17 30.79
N ALA A 328 -20.28 8.94 29.95
CA ALA A 328 -21.56 9.57 30.20
C ALA A 328 -22.31 9.73 28.85
N PRO A 329 -23.59 10.06 28.82
CA PRO A 329 -24.33 10.21 27.55
C PRO A 329 -23.65 11.13 26.51
N GLN A 330 -22.84 12.08 26.97
CA GLN A 330 -22.18 13.08 26.12
C GLN A 330 -20.66 12.94 26.06
N SER A 331 -20.08 11.93 26.70
CA SER A 331 -18.62 11.78 26.72
C SER A 331 -18.17 10.33 26.54
N SER A 332 -17.11 10.13 25.76
CA SER A 332 -16.51 8.82 25.54
C SER A 332 -15.01 8.88 25.41
N ILE A 333 -14.36 7.74 25.63
CA ILE A 333 -12.94 7.52 25.35
C ILE A 333 -12.82 6.39 24.34
N ASP A 334 -12.00 6.59 23.30
CA ASP A 334 -11.56 5.55 22.39
C ASP A 334 -10.09 5.25 22.63
N VAL A 335 -9.76 3.95 22.71
CA VAL A 335 -8.40 3.44 22.89
C VAL A 335 -8.13 2.43 21.78
N ASN A 336 -7.27 2.79 20.83
CA ASN A 336 -7.05 2.02 19.62
C ASN A 336 -5.56 1.61 19.49
N PRO A 337 -5.10 0.61 20.28
CA PRO A 337 -3.77 0.05 20.10
C PRO A 337 -3.71 -0.87 18.88
N TYR A 338 -2.53 -0.92 18.28
CA TYR A 338 -2.24 -1.86 17.20
C TYR A 338 -0.79 -2.34 17.27
N MET A 339 -0.55 -3.47 16.62
CA MET A 339 0.79 -4.00 16.38
C MET A 339 0.88 -4.54 14.96
N TRP A 340 1.79 -3.96 14.19
CA TRP A 340 2.15 -4.48 12.88
C TRP A 340 3.56 -5.11 12.93
N TYR A 341 3.70 -6.30 12.37
CA TYR A 341 4.99 -6.97 12.16
C TYR A 341 5.10 -7.40 10.71
N GLY A 342 6.23 -7.13 10.08
CA GLY A 342 6.51 -7.57 8.72
C GLY A 342 7.93 -8.11 8.58
N PHE A 343 8.05 -9.12 7.72
CA PHE A 343 9.30 -9.77 7.38
C PHE A 343 9.27 -10.24 5.93
N GLY A 344 10.32 -9.91 5.18
CA GLY A 344 10.44 -10.36 3.80
C GLY A 344 11.77 -10.00 3.17
N THR A 345 11.96 -10.46 1.94
CA THR A 345 13.19 -10.27 1.16
C THR A 345 12.90 -9.76 -0.25
N GLY A 346 12.04 -8.75 -0.39
CA GLY A 346 11.67 -8.20 -1.70
C GLY A 346 12.86 -7.77 -2.56
N ALA A 347 12.68 -7.72 -3.89
CA ALA A 347 13.69 -7.35 -4.87
C ALA A 347 14.96 -8.21 -4.78
N ASN A 348 14.77 -9.53 -4.75
CA ASN A 348 15.87 -10.48 -4.72
C ASN A 348 16.51 -10.60 -6.09
N GLN A 349 17.80 -10.82 -6.12
CA GLN A 349 18.56 -10.93 -7.37
C GLN A 349 19.79 -11.82 -7.24
N LEU A 350 20.34 -12.20 -8.38
CA LEU A 350 21.63 -12.84 -8.49
C LEU A 350 22.74 -11.79 -8.55
N GLN A 351 23.77 -11.95 -7.74
CA GLN A 351 24.96 -11.11 -7.75
C GLN A 351 26.21 -11.97 -8.00
N THR A 352 27.31 -11.32 -8.30
CA THR A 352 28.63 -11.92 -8.23
C THR A 352 29.41 -11.31 -7.09
N VAL A 353 30.13 -12.16 -6.35
CA VAL A 353 31.07 -11.76 -5.32
C VAL A 353 32.42 -12.33 -5.66
N SER A 354 33.46 -11.49 -5.57
CA SER A 354 34.83 -11.98 -5.68
C SER A 354 35.32 -12.37 -4.31
N GLU A 355 35.80 -13.56 -4.18
CA GLU A 355 36.52 -14.00 -3.00
C GLU A 355 37.80 -13.20 -2.85
N GLY A 356 38.37 -13.20 -1.70
CA GLY A 356 39.63 -12.49 -1.50
C GLY A 356 40.00 -12.38 -0.04
N ASN A 357 41.31 -12.29 0.15
CA ASN A 357 41.89 -12.04 1.46
C ASN A 357 42.86 -10.85 1.36
N SER A 358 42.38 -9.67 1.74
CA SER A 358 43.16 -8.43 1.64
C SER A 358 42.74 -7.44 2.72
N GLY A 359 43.68 -6.75 3.32
CA GLY A 359 43.40 -5.68 4.26
C GLY A 359 42.74 -4.45 3.64
N THR A 360 42.62 -4.39 2.33
CA THR A 360 41.90 -3.31 1.59
C THR A 360 40.45 -3.62 1.31
N LEU A 361 39.98 -4.82 1.64
CA LEU A 361 38.57 -5.24 1.53
C LEU A 361 37.91 -5.24 2.90
N LEU A 362 36.61 -4.91 2.92
CA LEU A 362 35.82 -4.91 4.16
C LEU A 362 35.86 -6.31 4.80
N GLY A 363 36.06 -6.36 6.12
CA GLY A 363 36.17 -7.62 6.87
C GLY A 363 37.39 -8.50 6.47
N GLY A 364 38.33 -7.94 5.73
CA GLY A 364 39.53 -8.65 5.22
C GLY A 364 39.25 -9.42 3.91
N GLY A 365 38.08 -9.28 3.31
CA GLY A 365 37.65 -9.98 2.10
C GLY A 365 36.71 -11.14 2.38
N VAL A 366 36.14 -11.72 1.33
CA VAL A 366 35.17 -12.81 1.40
C VAL A 366 35.92 -14.14 1.57
N ARG A 367 35.42 -14.99 2.46
CA ARG A 367 35.91 -16.37 2.60
C ARG A 367 35.63 -17.18 1.35
N ASP A 368 36.25 -18.36 1.25
CA ASP A 368 35.89 -19.39 0.27
C ASP A 368 34.37 -19.61 0.28
N ALA A 369 33.70 -19.16 -0.79
CA ALA A 369 32.25 -19.12 -0.89
C ALA A 369 31.69 -20.33 -1.67
N ASN A 370 32.52 -20.99 -2.49
CA ASN A 370 32.17 -22.17 -3.25
C ASN A 370 32.65 -23.47 -2.62
N GLY A 371 33.58 -23.39 -1.63
CA GLY A 371 34.07 -24.54 -0.87
C GLY A 371 35.17 -25.33 -1.57
N ASP A 372 35.87 -24.75 -2.53
CA ASP A 372 36.92 -25.43 -3.29
C ASP A 372 38.30 -25.41 -2.62
N GLY A 373 38.49 -24.60 -1.56
CA GLY A 373 39.65 -24.56 -0.72
C GLY A 373 40.60 -23.40 -1.00
N ASP A 374 40.26 -22.49 -1.90
CA ASP A 374 40.99 -21.23 -2.10
C ASP A 374 40.09 -19.97 -2.03
N THR A 375 40.59 -18.82 -2.40
CA THR A 375 39.84 -17.55 -2.36
C THR A 375 40.18 -16.68 -3.56
N LYS A 376 40.21 -17.26 -4.75
CA LYS A 376 40.55 -16.56 -5.98
C LYS A 376 39.38 -16.38 -6.94
N ASP A 377 38.22 -16.94 -6.57
CA ASP A 377 37.09 -17.07 -7.45
C ASP A 377 36.18 -15.83 -7.48
N THR A 378 35.39 -15.77 -8.52
CA THR A 378 34.23 -14.90 -8.58
C THR A 378 32.99 -15.79 -8.69
N VAL A 379 32.22 -15.86 -7.62
CA VAL A 379 31.10 -16.78 -7.49
C VAL A 379 29.76 -16.09 -7.62
N PHE A 380 28.74 -16.81 -8.10
CA PHE A 380 27.35 -16.36 -8.06
C PHE A 380 26.78 -16.52 -6.66
N VAL A 381 26.04 -15.52 -6.23
CA VAL A 381 25.40 -15.50 -4.93
C VAL A 381 23.97 -14.95 -5.06
N TYR A 382 23.11 -15.40 -4.19
CA TYR A 382 21.76 -14.89 -4.03
C TYR A 382 21.77 -13.70 -3.09
N GLU A 383 21.29 -12.56 -3.55
CA GLU A 383 21.12 -11.33 -2.77
C GLU A 383 19.64 -11.06 -2.52
N GLY A 384 19.24 -10.80 -1.28
CA GLY A 384 17.90 -10.38 -0.94
C GLY A 384 17.86 -9.06 -0.21
N SER A 385 16.89 -8.22 -0.55
CA SER A 385 16.58 -7.00 0.19
C SER A 385 15.72 -7.33 1.41
N ARG A 386 16.38 -7.85 2.46
CA ARG A 386 15.72 -8.35 3.66
C ARG A 386 15.24 -7.21 4.54
N THR A 387 13.96 -7.22 4.89
CA THR A 387 13.32 -6.23 5.77
C THR A 387 12.69 -6.95 6.97
N ARG A 388 12.85 -6.38 8.16
CA ARG A 388 12.15 -6.80 9.37
C ARG A 388 11.66 -5.57 10.12
N THR A 389 10.36 -5.50 10.38
CA THR A 389 9.74 -4.33 11.00
C THR A 389 8.86 -4.73 12.17
N TYR A 390 9.03 -4.05 13.31
CA TYR A 390 8.13 -4.09 14.47
C TYR A 390 7.55 -2.71 14.66
N ARG A 391 6.21 -2.61 14.74
CA ARG A 391 5.52 -1.33 14.70
C ARG A 391 4.31 -1.30 15.65
N PRO A 392 4.54 -1.23 16.98
CA PRO A 392 3.49 -0.96 17.96
C PRO A 392 3.06 0.51 17.90
N GLY A 393 1.77 0.74 18.05
CA GLY A 393 1.22 2.08 18.14
C GLY A 393 -0.11 2.12 18.90
N VAL A 394 -0.57 3.31 19.21
CA VAL A 394 -1.85 3.56 19.87
C VAL A 394 -2.39 4.94 19.50
N THR A 395 -3.70 5.00 19.26
CA THR A 395 -4.45 6.26 19.18
C THR A 395 -5.40 6.33 20.39
N LEU A 396 -5.35 7.44 21.10
CA LEU A 396 -6.23 7.74 22.22
C LEU A 396 -7.09 8.94 21.84
N LYS A 397 -8.41 8.87 22.07
CA LYS A 397 -9.34 9.97 21.80
C LYS A 397 -10.29 10.14 22.98
N TYR A 398 -10.51 11.37 23.36
CA TYR A 398 -11.60 11.77 24.22
C TYR A 398 -12.59 12.57 23.41
N ASN A 399 -13.85 12.19 23.44
CA ASN A 399 -14.94 12.87 22.75
C ASN A 399 -15.88 13.46 23.79
N GLN A 400 -16.31 14.70 23.56
CA GLN A 400 -17.25 15.42 24.43
C GLN A 400 -18.24 16.20 23.59
N GLN A 401 -19.52 15.99 23.84
CA GLN A 401 -20.58 16.85 23.31
C GLN A 401 -20.93 17.91 24.34
N ILE A 402 -20.96 19.17 23.91
CA ILE A 402 -21.41 20.33 24.70
C ILE A 402 -22.33 21.13 23.78
N ASP A 403 -23.62 21.11 24.06
CA ASP A 403 -24.64 21.72 23.20
C ASP A 403 -24.48 21.30 21.73
N ASN A 404 -24.18 22.26 20.87
CA ASN A 404 -23.97 22.06 19.42
C ASN A 404 -22.51 21.78 19.02
N HIS A 405 -21.59 21.64 19.99
CA HIS A 405 -20.19 21.32 19.79
C HIS A 405 -19.92 19.83 20.02
N LYS A 406 -19.23 19.17 19.10
CA LYS A 406 -18.69 17.82 19.27
C LYS A 406 -17.17 17.91 19.25
N LEU A 407 -16.59 18.02 20.44
CA LEU A 407 -15.16 18.15 20.66
C LEU A 407 -14.48 16.78 20.66
N MET A 408 -13.37 16.67 19.97
CA MET A 408 -12.47 15.51 20.01
C MET A 408 -11.06 15.99 20.31
N VAL A 409 -10.45 15.46 21.36
CA VAL A 409 -9.03 15.67 21.69
C VAL A 409 -8.36 14.32 21.69
N GLY A 410 -7.18 14.21 21.08
CA GLY A 410 -6.50 12.93 21.04
C GLY A 410 -5.01 13.01 20.85
N TYR A 411 -4.41 11.84 20.97
CA TYR A 411 -2.99 11.65 20.82
C TYR A 411 -2.71 10.31 20.13
N TRP A 412 -1.86 10.34 19.12
CA TRP A 412 -1.32 9.15 18.46
C TRP A 412 0.17 9.02 18.77
N TYR A 413 0.59 7.78 19.03
CA TYR A 413 1.98 7.40 19.22
C TYR A 413 2.29 6.10 18.51
N GLU A 414 3.42 6.05 17.81
CA GLU A 414 3.95 4.85 17.17
C GLU A 414 5.46 4.80 17.32
N ARG A 415 6.02 3.60 17.52
CA ARG A 415 7.45 3.37 17.46
C ARG A 415 7.76 2.20 16.53
N ALA A 416 8.24 2.51 15.34
CA ALA A 416 8.63 1.53 14.34
C ALA A 416 10.13 1.24 14.42
N ARG A 417 10.50 -0.03 14.59
CA ARG A 417 11.86 -0.53 14.46
C ARG A 417 11.98 -1.26 13.13
N HIS A 418 12.66 -0.65 12.18
CA HIS A 418 12.78 -1.09 10.80
C HIS A 418 14.25 -1.44 10.48
N GLN A 419 14.54 -2.72 10.38
CA GLN A 419 15.85 -3.25 10.00
C GLN A 419 15.83 -3.64 8.52
N GLN A 420 16.82 -3.17 7.77
CA GLN A 420 17.03 -3.52 6.37
C GLN A 420 18.45 -4.01 6.17
N THR A 421 18.58 -5.28 5.77
CA THR A 421 19.85 -5.94 5.47
C THR A 421 19.83 -6.49 4.05
N GLY A 422 21.00 -6.78 3.51
CA GLY A 422 21.14 -7.39 2.20
C GLY A 422 22.21 -8.47 2.24
N PRO A 423 22.00 -9.58 2.99
CA PRO A 423 22.98 -10.65 3.07
C PRO A 423 23.09 -11.40 1.74
N PHE A 424 24.29 -11.90 1.48
CA PHE A 424 24.54 -12.81 0.37
C PHE A 424 24.51 -14.25 0.86
N ALA A 425 23.87 -15.10 0.09
CA ALA A 425 23.83 -16.54 0.32
C ALA A 425 24.35 -17.29 -0.89
N PRO A 426 25.06 -18.41 -0.71
CA PRO A 426 25.52 -19.23 -1.83
C PRO A 426 24.33 -19.85 -2.58
N ILE A 427 24.57 -20.20 -3.82
CA ILE A 427 23.68 -20.99 -4.64
C ILE A 427 24.27 -22.37 -4.90
N ASP A 428 23.42 -23.38 -5.14
CA ASP A 428 23.90 -24.69 -5.51
C ASP A 428 24.29 -24.77 -7.01
N ASN A 429 24.84 -25.91 -7.43
CA ASN A 429 25.25 -26.14 -8.82
C ASN A 429 24.10 -26.09 -9.84
N ASN A 430 22.84 -26.14 -9.37
CA ASN A 430 21.65 -26.03 -10.21
C ASN A 430 21.08 -24.61 -10.19
N GLY A 431 21.75 -23.67 -9.52
CA GLY A 431 21.33 -22.29 -9.40
C GLY A 431 20.20 -22.06 -8.37
N ASN A 432 20.02 -22.94 -7.38
CA ASN A 432 19.01 -22.73 -6.35
C ASN A 432 19.64 -22.10 -5.10
N SER A 433 18.93 -21.16 -4.48
CA SER A 433 19.25 -20.70 -3.13
C SER A 433 18.62 -21.62 -2.10
N ALA A 434 19.39 -22.03 -1.10
CA ALA A 434 18.91 -22.87 0.01
C ALA A 434 17.82 -22.16 0.85
N ASP A 435 17.81 -20.83 0.88
CA ASP A 435 16.88 -20.05 1.69
C ASP A 435 16.50 -18.74 0.98
N VAL A 436 15.45 -18.77 0.17
CA VAL A 436 14.91 -17.58 -0.51
C VAL A 436 14.31 -16.57 0.45
N TRP A 437 13.98 -16.96 1.68
CA TRP A 437 13.50 -16.08 2.73
C TRP A 437 14.64 -15.39 3.49
N GLN A 438 15.88 -15.86 3.31
CA GLN A 438 17.06 -15.41 4.05
C GLN A 438 16.81 -15.31 5.57
N ASN A 439 16.20 -16.36 6.09
CA ASN A 439 15.86 -16.45 7.51
C ASN A 439 16.87 -17.25 8.32
N ASN A 440 17.72 -18.02 7.65
CA ASN A 440 18.82 -18.79 8.25
C ASN A 440 20.15 -18.09 8.03
N SER A 441 20.63 -17.37 9.06
CA SER A 441 21.91 -16.66 9.00
C SER A 441 23.15 -17.59 8.92
N ASP A 442 23.01 -18.88 9.19
CA ASP A 442 24.13 -19.82 9.09
C ASP A 442 24.48 -20.10 7.63
N ALA A 443 23.52 -19.92 6.72
CA ALA A 443 23.72 -20.05 5.27
C ALA A 443 24.29 -18.78 4.62
N TRP A 444 24.51 -17.68 5.36
CA TRP A 444 25.00 -16.44 4.77
C TRP A 444 26.51 -16.44 4.64
N LEU A 445 27.00 -15.85 3.55
CA LEU A 445 28.44 -15.69 3.34
C LEU A 445 29.08 -14.82 4.41
N ARG A 446 30.35 -15.14 4.72
CA ARG A 446 31.12 -14.43 5.73
C ARG A 446 32.43 -13.88 5.17
N ASN A 447 32.84 -12.76 5.69
CA ASN A 447 34.15 -12.17 5.50
C ASN A 447 35.21 -12.94 6.34
N GLN A 448 36.47 -12.67 6.09
CA GLN A 448 37.61 -13.29 6.85
C GLN A 448 37.51 -13.08 8.33
N ASP A 449 37.05 -11.90 8.79
CA ASP A 449 36.84 -11.57 10.19
C ASP A 449 35.60 -12.22 10.84
N GLY A 450 34.79 -12.95 10.04
CA GLY A 450 33.58 -13.60 10.49
C GLY A 450 32.31 -12.75 10.38
N SER A 451 32.39 -11.49 10.01
CA SER A 451 31.21 -10.65 9.71
C SER A 451 30.48 -11.15 8.47
N PHE A 452 29.20 -10.77 8.33
CA PHE A 452 28.43 -11.16 7.16
C PHE A 452 28.80 -10.35 5.92
N VAL A 453 28.88 -11.02 4.79
CA VAL A 453 28.93 -10.37 3.48
C VAL A 453 27.54 -9.90 3.14
N GLN A 454 27.36 -8.59 3.07
CA GLN A 454 26.06 -7.99 2.76
C GLN A 454 26.22 -6.61 2.10
N TYR A 455 25.33 -6.30 1.17
CA TYR A 455 25.40 -5.01 0.48
C TYR A 455 24.86 -3.85 1.35
N ARG A 456 23.98 -4.15 2.29
CA ARG A 456 23.35 -3.17 3.20
C ARG A 456 23.16 -3.77 4.59
N ASP A 457 23.38 -2.95 5.62
CA ASP A 457 22.98 -3.26 7.00
C ASP A 457 22.59 -1.97 7.72
N THR A 458 21.30 -1.74 7.82
CA THR A 458 20.76 -0.52 8.43
C THR A 458 19.64 -0.82 9.41
N LEU A 459 19.57 0.01 10.43
CA LEU A 459 18.48 0.04 11.39
C LEU A 459 17.94 1.45 11.49
N THR A 460 16.63 1.62 11.28
CA THR A 460 15.94 2.88 11.57
C THR A 460 14.93 2.66 12.69
N VAL A 461 15.00 3.45 13.74
CA VAL A 461 13.95 3.56 14.74
C VAL A 461 13.21 4.86 14.49
N SER A 462 11.95 4.75 14.13
CA SER A 462 11.10 5.91 13.86
C SER A 462 10.06 6.05 14.96
N THR A 463 9.99 7.23 15.60
CA THR A 463 8.99 7.54 16.62
C THR A 463 8.06 8.60 16.07
N GLY A 464 6.84 8.20 15.68
CA GLY A 464 5.76 9.07 15.24
C GLY A 464 4.90 9.51 16.41
N LYS A 465 4.51 10.79 16.42
CA LYS A 465 3.65 11.39 17.45
C LYS A 465 2.74 12.41 16.80
N SER A 466 1.48 12.43 17.23
CA SER A 466 0.55 13.51 16.85
C SER A 466 -0.38 13.84 18.00
N ALA A 467 -0.44 15.10 18.37
CA ALA A 467 -1.51 15.61 19.22
C ALA A 467 -2.53 16.31 18.33
N PHE A 468 -3.82 16.08 18.56
CA PHE A 468 -4.87 16.65 17.72
C PHE A 468 -6.10 17.08 18.51
N LEU A 469 -6.77 18.08 17.94
CA LEU A 469 -8.01 18.64 18.42
C LEU A 469 -8.94 18.86 17.24
N GLN A 470 -10.21 18.53 17.38
CA GLN A 470 -11.25 18.84 16.40
C GLN A 470 -12.53 19.26 17.11
N ASP A 471 -13.20 20.27 16.57
CA ASP A 471 -14.56 20.65 16.95
C ASP A 471 -15.46 20.56 15.72
N ASN A 472 -16.55 19.80 15.83
CA ASN A 472 -17.63 19.78 14.85
C ASN A 472 -18.81 20.56 15.45
N ILE A 473 -19.13 21.69 14.84
CA ILE A 473 -20.13 22.65 15.34
C ILE A 473 -21.35 22.58 14.43
N SER A 474 -22.49 22.22 14.99
CA SER A 474 -23.78 22.21 14.30
C SER A 474 -24.54 23.52 14.58
N LEU A 475 -24.86 24.25 13.53
CA LEU A 475 -25.54 25.55 13.60
C LEU A 475 -26.78 25.57 12.72
N LEU A 476 -27.64 26.53 12.89
CA LEU A 476 -28.84 26.76 12.08
C LEU A 476 -29.75 25.53 12.00
N GLN A 477 -29.99 24.84 13.13
CA GLN A 477 -30.76 23.59 13.20
C GLN A 477 -30.14 22.49 12.29
N ASP A 478 -28.84 22.25 12.46
CA ASP A 478 -28.02 21.28 11.74
C ASP A 478 -27.81 21.54 10.23
N LYS A 479 -28.31 22.69 9.72
CA LYS A 479 -28.09 23.07 8.33
C LYS A 479 -26.66 23.47 8.02
N LEU A 480 -25.95 24.08 9.00
CA LEU A 480 -24.57 24.46 8.86
C LEU A 480 -23.70 23.64 9.81
N ASN A 481 -22.81 22.85 9.25
CA ASN A 481 -21.82 22.08 9.98
C ASN A 481 -20.42 22.67 9.71
N LEU A 482 -19.75 23.08 10.78
CA LEU A 482 -18.38 23.58 10.74
C LEU A 482 -17.46 22.54 11.38
N GLN A 483 -16.41 22.15 10.71
CA GLN A 483 -15.36 21.30 11.24
C GLN A 483 -14.07 22.10 11.35
N LEU A 484 -13.58 22.30 12.56
CA LEU A 484 -12.33 22.99 12.85
C LEU A 484 -11.35 21.98 13.45
N GLY A 485 -10.24 21.72 12.80
CA GLY A 485 -9.26 20.73 13.23
C GLY A 485 -7.85 21.30 13.23
N ALA A 486 -7.03 20.81 14.14
CA ALA A 486 -5.60 21.05 14.16
C ALA A 486 -4.88 19.79 14.65
N ARG A 487 -3.80 19.43 13.99
CA ARG A 487 -2.93 18.32 14.37
C ARG A 487 -1.48 18.80 14.35
N TYR A 488 -0.75 18.62 15.44
CA TYR A 488 0.71 18.75 15.45
C TYR A 488 1.30 17.36 15.30
N SER A 489 1.93 17.09 14.15
CA SER A 489 2.56 15.81 13.85
C SER A 489 4.07 15.94 13.87
N SER A 490 4.75 14.95 14.42
CA SER A 490 6.21 14.82 14.38
C SER A 490 6.64 13.38 14.14
N ILE A 491 7.80 13.24 13.54
CA ILE A 491 8.52 11.96 13.44
C ILE A 491 9.98 12.20 13.74
N ASP A 492 10.51 11.43 14.70
CA ASP A 492 11.94 11.34 15.03
C ASP A 492 12.49 10.07 14.39
N ARG A 493 13.58 10.18 13.65
CA ARG A 493 14.27 9.04 13.02
C ARG A 493 15.69 8.91 13.57
N ASP A 494 15.96 7.80 14.22
CA ASP A 494 17.29 7.36 14.66
C ASP A 494 17.77 6.30 13.67
N PHE A 495 18.70 6.69 12.80
CA PHE A 495 19.26 5.83 11.77
C PHE A 495 20.66 5.36 12.16
N THR A 496 20.93 4.08 11.96
CA THR A 496 22.24 3.45 12.11
C THR A 496 22.60 2.75 10.81
N ASN A 497 23.75 3.06 10.25
CA ASN A 497 24.40 2.29 9.20
C ASN A 497 25.52 1.46 9.83
N ASN A 498 25.41 0.14 9.76
CA ASN A 498 26.51 -0.76 10.03
C ASN A 498 27.35 -0.96 8.76
N PRO A 499 28.64 -1.29 8.89
CA PRO A 499 29.49 -1.52 7.74
C PRO A 499 28.91 -2.60 6.80
N SER A 500 28.87 -2.27 5.52
CA SER A 500 28.41 -3.15 4.44
C SER A 500 29.12 -2.80 3.14
N GLN A 501 29.02 -3.65 2.13
CA GLN A 501 29.78 -3.43 0.88
C GLN A 501 29.38 -2.14 0.16
N SER A 502 28.11 -1.77 0.17
CA SER A 502 27.66 -0.51 -0.46
C SER A 502 27.80 0.71 0.43
N ALA A 503 27.95 0.53 1.75
CA ALA A 503 28.13 1.61 2.71
C ALA A 503 29.08 1.15 3.83
N PRO A 504 30.40 1.12 3.58
CA PRO A 504 31.37 0.46 4.43
C PRO A 504 31.66 1.19 5.76
N GLY A 505 31.23 2.44 5.92
CA GLY A 505 31.46 3.21 7.12
C GLY A 505 30.33 3.06 8.15
N PHE A 506 30.69 2.90 9.42
CA PHE A 506 29.73 3.02 10.53
C PHE A 506 29.37 4.48 10.77
N TYR A 507 28.07 4.78 10.85
CA TYR A 507 27.57 6.07 11.32
C TYR A 507 26.15 5.98 11.88
N THR A 508 25.83 6.93 12.72
CA THR A 508 24.47 7.17 13.19
C THR A 508 24.01 8.57 12.79
N LEU A 509 22.72 8.72 12.58
CA LEU A 509 22.10 9.99 12.23
C LEU A 509 20.75 10.13 12.92
N GLN A 510 20.53 11.27 13.54
CA GLN A 510 19.23 11.63 14.11
C GLN A 510 18.60 12.76 13.29
N LYS A 511 17.35 12.61 12.91
CA LYS A 511 16.62 13.62 12.16
C LYS A 511 15.16 13.66 12.62
N SER A 512 14.67 14.88 12.88
CA SER A 512 13.28 15.12 13.25
C SER A 512 12.59 15.99 12.21
N TYR A 513 11.36 15.65 11.92
CA TYR A 513 10.46 16.45 11.07
C TYR A 513 9.16 16.67 11.82
N SER A 514 8.64 17.87 11.78
CA SER A 514 7.35 18.19 12.39
C SER A 514 6.63 19.27 11.62
N ASP A 515 5.31 19.32 11.78
CA ASP A 515 4.48 20.39 11.24
C ASP A 515 3.15 20.52 12.00
N LEU A 516 2.59 21.74 11.98
CA LEU A 516 1.22 22.00 12.40
C LEU A 516 0.31 21.90 11.17
N LEU A 517 -0.72 21.07 11.26
CA LEU A 517 -1.62 20.68 10.19
C LEU A 517 -3.05 21.15 10.53
N PRO A 518 -3.40 22.42 10.25
CA PRO A 518 -4.76 22.90 10.43
C PRO A 518 -5.68 22.37 9.34
N SER A 519 -6.96 22.21 9.67
CA SER A 519 -8.03 21.86 8.76
C SER A 519 -9.31 22.62 9.08
N VAL A 520 -10.02 23.01 8.04
CA VAL A 520 -11.33 23.67 8.13
C VAL A 520 -12.25 22.99 7.13
N GLY A 521 -13.40 22.53 7.60
CA GLY A 521 -14.47 21.99 6.78
C GLY A 521 -15.77 22.79 7.04
N ILE A 522 -16.51 23.07 5.99
CA ILE A 522 -17.81 23.75 6.07
C ILE A 522 -18.77 22.95 5.21
N ARG A 523 -19.89 22.51 5.76
CA ARG A 523 -21.00 21.94 4.99
C ARG A 523 -22.26 22.71 5.29
N TYR A 524 -22.94 23.15 4.24
CA TYR A 524 -24.23 23.81 4.33
C TYR A 524 -25.29 23.00 3.59
N GLN A 525 -26.31 22.58 4.33
CA GLN A 525 -27.49 21.89 3.80
C GLN A 525 -28.45 22.89 3.22
N LEU A 526 -28.62 22.89 1.90
CA LEU A 526 -29.53 23.79 1.18
C LEU A 526 -30.98 23.39 1.42
N ASP A 527 -31.25 22.07 1.31
CA ASP A 527 -32.52 21.42 1.61
C ASP A 527 -32.28 19.96 2.05
N GLN A 528 -33.31 19.13 2.10
CA GLN A 528 -33.21 17.73 2.56
C GLN A 528 -32.31 16.84 1.70
N VAL A 529 -32.08 17.19 0.44
CA VAL A 529 -31.35 16.38 -0.54
C VAL A 529 -30.09 17.06 -1.08
N GLN A 530 -29.88 18.34 -0.82
CA GLN A 530 -28.79 19.13 -1.41
C GLN A 530 -27.90 19.76 -0.34
N SER A 531 -26.59 19.66 -0.54
CA SER A 531 -25.61 20.35 0.28
C SER A 531 -24.43 20.87 -0.54
N VAL A 532 -23.79 21.90 -0.04
CA VAL A 532 -22.50 22.41 -0.51
C VAL A 532 -21.46 22.24 0.58
N PHE A 533 -20.22 22.01 0.20
CA PHE A 533 -19.12 21.92 1.16
C PHE A 533 -17.88 22.64 0.67
N PHE A 534 -17.11 23.11 1.63
CA PHE A 534 -15.76 23.64 1.44
C PHE A 534 -14.82 22.97 2.43
N ASN A 535 -13.61 22.65 1.99
CA ASN A 535 -12.55 22.12 2.83
C ASN A 535 -11.22 22.80 2.51
N ALA A 536 -10.45 23.10 3.55
CA ALA A 536 -9.05 23.49 3.44
C ALA A 536 -8.23 22.74 4.48
N ALA A 537 -7.21 22.00 4.05
CA ALA A 537 -6.38 21.21 4.95
C ALA A 537 -4.91 21.25 4.55
N LYS A 538 -4.03 21.35 5.56
CA LYS A 538 -2.59 21.17 5.40
C LYS A 538 -2.22 19.74 5.72
N ASN A 539 -1.39 19.14 4.88
CA ASN A 539 -0.84 17.79 5.07
C ASN A 539 0.69 17.80 5.01
N PHE A 540 1.28 16.70 5.42
CA PHE A 540 2.72 16.55 5.62
C PHE A 540 3.19 15.14 5.29
N LYS A 541 4.37 15.02 4.65
CA LYS A 541 5.09 13.77 4.43
C LYS A 541 6.56 13.95 4.79
N ALA A 542 7.08 13.10 5.67
CA ALA A 542 8.50 13.00 5.95
C ALA A 542 9.24 12.22 4.84
N PRO A 543 10.55 12.45 4.61
CA PRO A 543 11.36 11.61 3.75
C PRO A 543 11.43 10.16 4.23
N GLY A 544 11.63 9.22 3.29
CA GLY A 544 11.81 7.81 3.60
C GLY A 544 13.20 7.49 4.17
N ASN A 545 13.40 6.26 4.67
CA ASN A 545 14.66 5.83 5.28
C ASN A 545 15.84 5.80 4.30
N PHE A 546 15.58 5.61 3.01
CA PHE A 546 16.62 5.60 1.97
C PHE A 546 17.33 6.93 1.82
N SER A 547 16.74 8.02 2.30
CA SER A 547 17.39 9.34 2.37
C SER A 547 18.63 9.39 3.28
N TYR A 548 18.79 8.39 4.15
CA TYR A 548 19.88 8.31 5.14
C TYR A 548 20.95 7.28 4.79
N PHE A 549 20.74 6.48 3.74
CA PHE A 549 21.69 5.45 3.32
C PHE A 549 22.78 6.01 2.41
N GLY A 550 24.01 5.47 2.54
CA GLY A 550 25.14 5.84 1.66
C GLY A 550 25.64 7.27 1.84
N LEU A 551 25.48 7.88 2.98
CA LEU A 551 25.86 9.29 3.21
C LEU A 551 27.33 9.50 3.54
N ILE A 552 28.12 8.45 3.80
CA ILE A 552 29.56 8.59 4.10
C ILE A 552 30.39 8.52 2.82
N SER A 553 31.40 9.38 2.70
CA SER A 553 32.28 9.42 1.56
C SER A 553 33.70 9.84 1.96
N GLY A 554 34.70 9.54 1.09
CA GLY A 554 36.09 10.00 1.24
C GLY A 554 36.94 9.16 2.19
N GLY A 555 36.43 8.04 2.73
CA GLY A 555 37.21 7.11 3.55
C GLY A 555 37.92 6.02 2.74
N LYS A 556 38.67 5.17 3.40
CA LYS A 556 39.36 3.99 2.86
C LYS A 556 39.28 2.81 3.80
N ILE A 557 39.44 1.61 3.27
CA ILE A 557 39.51 0.39 4.07
C ILE A 557 41.00 0.14 4.39
N VAL A 558 41.29 -0.03 5.67
CA VAL A 558 42.63 -0.33 6.20
C VAL A 558 42.49 -1.49 7.18
N ASN A 559 43.26 -2.55 6.95
CA ASN A 559 43.17 -3.80 7.75
C ASN A 559 41.72 -4.31 7.91
N GLY A 560 40.95 -4.30 6.83
CA GLY A 560 39.58 -4.78 6.84
C GLY A 560 38.51 -3.83 7.41
N VAL A 561 38.92 -2.68 7.95
CA VAL A 561 38.02 -1.70 8.58
C VAL A 561 37.98 -0.40 7.79
N TYR A 562 36.81 0.14 7.55
CA TYR A 562 36.67 1.45 6.92
C TYR A 562 37.05 2.57 7.88
N THR A 563 37.98 3.42 7.45
CA THR A 563 38.51 4.51 8.26
C THR A 563 38.46 5.84 7.54
N GLY A 564 38.25 6.91 8.29
CA GLY A 564 38.09 8.26 7.74
C GLY A 564 36.69 8.40 7.08
N GLY A 565 36.57 9.42 6.25
CA GLY A 565 35.31 9.75 5.60
C GLY A 565 34.46 10.74 6.37
N THR A 566 33.58 11.40 5.64
CA THR A 566 32.67 12.44 6.16
C THR A 566 31.23 12.05 5.91
N VAL A 567 30.40 12.08 6.94
CA VAL A 567 28.95 11.88 6.83
C VAL A 567 28.31 13.17 6.32
N ARG A 568 27.62 13.09 5.18
CA ARG A 568 26.89 14.20 4.62
C ARG A 568 25.49 14.27 5.27
N ASN A 569 25.00 15.49 5.50
CA ASN A 569 23.61 15.65 5.89
C ASN A 569 22.70 15.26 4.72
N PRO A 570 21.60 14.53 4.97
CA PRO A 570 20.59 14.30 3.94
C PRO A 570 20.00 15.64 3.48
N LEU A 571 19.94 15.83 2.16
CA LEU A 571 19.43 17.07 1.53
C LEU A 571 17.91 17.06 1.36
N VAL A 572 17.24 15.93 1.64
CA VAL A 572 15.80 15.78 1.45
C VAL A 572 15.04 16.39 2.62
N ASP A 573 14.22 17.37 2.31
CA ASP A 573 13.34 18.03 3.27
C ASP A 573 11.92 17.44 3.20
N LYS A 574 11.11 17.71 4.24
CA LYS A 574 9.72 17.28 4.30
C LYS A 574 8.90 17.89 3.16
N GLU A 575 7.98 17.13 2.62
CA GLU A 575 6.95 17.60 1.71
C GLU A 575 5.74 18.09 2.51
N THR A 576 5.14 19.21 2.11
CA THR A 576 3.85 19.68 2.63
C THR A 576 2.90 20.01 1.49
N SER A 577 1.60 19.89 1.74
CA SER A 577 0.57 20.33 0.79
C SER A 577 -0.53 21.09 1.50
N TRP A 578 -1.06 22.13 0.83
CA TRP A 578 -2.35 22.70 1.14
C TRP A 578 -3.36 22.24 0.10
N ASN A 579 -4.45 21.66 0.58
CA ASN A 579 -5.53 21.14 -0.25
C ASN A 579 -6.79 21.95 0.00
N TYR A 580 -7.42 22.40 -1.08
CA TYR A 580 -8.67 23.15 -1.07
C TYR A 580 -9.68 22.44 -1.95
N ASP A 581 -10.89 22.21 -1.42
CA ASP A 581 -12.01 21.62 -2.12
C ASP A 581 -13.24 22.50 -1.96
N LEU A 582 -13.99 22.67 -3.03
CA LEU A 582 -15.34 23.23 -3.01
C LEU A 582 -16.25 22.26 -3.78
N GLY A 583 -17.31 21.80 -3.15
CA GLY A 583 -18.16 20.79 -3.77
C GLY A 583 -19.65 20.98 -3.49
N TYR A 584 -20.42 20.24 -4.29
CA TYR A 584 -21.88 20.14 -4.19
C TYR A 584 -22.28 18.67 -4.17
N ARG A 585 -23.27 18.34 -3.35
CA ARG A 585 -23.87 17.01 -3.24
C ARG A 585 -25.38 17.07 -3.37
N TYR A 586 -25.89 16.04 -4.01
CA TYR A 586 -27.31 15.75 -4.12
C TYR A 586 -27.54 14.27 -3.78
N ALA A 587 -28.52 13.98 -2.91
CA ALA A 587 -28.87 12.62 -2.53
C ALA A 587 -30.38 12.50 -2.37
N SER A 588 -31.01 11.71 -3.25
CA SER A 588 -32.40 11.28 -3.17
C SER A 588 -32.49 9.78 -3.28
N ASP A 589 -33.68 9.22 -3.15
CA ASP A 589 -33.91 7.76 -3.22
C ASP A 589 -33.40 7.10 -4.51
N LYS A 590 -33.34 7.87 -5.62
CA LYS A 590 -32.95 7.34 -6.93
C LYS A 590 -31.61 7.87 -7.43
N TRP A 591 -31.16 9.01 -6.94
CA TRP A 591 -29.99 9.68 -7.49
C TRP A 591 -29.09 10.21 -6.39
N THR A 592 -27.86 9.76 -6.40
CA THR A 592 -26.78 10.32 -5.58
C THR A 592 -25.75 10.93 -6.51
N PHE A 593 -25.39 12.18 -6.25
CA PHE A 593 -24.42 12.93 -7.04
C PHE A 593 -23.49 13.72 -6.14
N SER A 594 -22.21 13.71 -6.48
CA SER A 594 -21.19 14.53 -5.83
C SER A 594 -20.30 15.18 -6.89
N SER A 595 -19.98 16.44 -6.69
CA SER A 595 -19.01 17.16 -7.51
C SER A 595 -18.10 17.99 -6.66
N SER A 596 -16.83 18.12 -7.07
CA SER A 596 -15.88 19.02 -6.42
C SER A 596 -14.93 19.64 -7.42
N VAL A 597 -14.52 20.87 -7.16
CA VAL A 597 -13.33 21.49 -7.74
C VAL A 597 -12.24 21.53 -6.68
N PHE A 598 -11.01 21.26 -7.07
CA PHE A 598 -9.91 21.20 -6.13
C PHE A 598 -8.68 21.98 -6.59
N TYR A 599 -7.90 22.45 -5.62
CA TYR A 599 -6.60 23.04 -5.81
C TYR A 599 -5.64 22.54 -4.72
N VAL A 600 -4.47 22.07 -5.14
CA VAL A 600 -3.41 21.57 -4.25
C VAL A 600 -2.15 22.38 -4.51
N ASP A 601 -1.58 22.94 -3.45
CA ASP A 601 -0.29 23.62 -3.46
C ASP A 601 0.75 22.82 -2.69
N TYR A 602 1.76 22.32 -3.40
CA TYR A 602 2.86 21.54 -2.82
C TYR A 602 4.08 22.42 -2.59
N LYS A 603 4.74 22.13 -1.47
CA LYS A 603 6.06 22.61 -1.14
C LYS A 603 7.03 21.44 -0.99
N ASN A 604 8.22 21.57 -1.57
CA ASN A 604 9.30 20.56 -1.49
C ASN A 604 8.81 19.15 -1.87
N ARG A 605 8.06 19.01 -2.96
CA ARG A 605 7.50 17.72 -3.36
C ARG A 605 8.61 16.66 -3.43
N ILE A 606 8.38 15.53 -2.77
CA ILE A 606 9.30 14.40 -2.77
C ILE A 606 8.96 13.47 -3.93
N ALA A 607 9.97 13.15 -4.75
CA ALA A 607 9.90 12.08 -5.71
C ALA A 607 10.90 11.00 -5.32
N THR A 608 10.55 9.75 -5.62
CA THR A 608 11.39 8.59 -5.34
C THR A 608 11.85 8.00 -6.65
N SER A 609 13.15 7.92 -6.86
CA SER A 609 13.75 7.09 -7.89
C SER A 609 13.81 5.65 -7.36
N TYR A 610 13.29 4.73 -8.14
CA TYR A 610 13.33 3.30 -7.84
C TYR A 610 13.85 2.54 -9.04
N ASN A 611 14.91 1.78 -8.84
CA ASN A 611 15.39 0.82 -9.82
C ASN A 611 14.81 -0.56 -9.44
N PRO A 612 13.86 -1.10 -10.21
CA PRO A 612 13.24 -2.39 -9.90
C PRO A 612 14.22 -3.57 -10.01
N ASP A 613 15.27 -3.45 -10.83
CA ASP A 613 16.26 -4.51 -11.03
C ASP A 613 17.24 -4.62 -9.86
N THR A 614 17.52 -3.51 -9.18
CA THR A 614 18.45 -3.47 -8.04
C THR A 614 17.76 -3.23 -6.70
N GLY A 615 16.47 -2.94 -6.68
CA GLY A 615 15.73 -2.56 -5.49
C GLY A 615 16.17 -1.22 -4.87
N ASN A 616 17.09 -0.51 -5.50
CA ASN A 616 17.59 0.75 -4.97
C ASN A 616 16.56 1.86 -5.08
N ARG A 617 16.40 2.61 -4.00
CA ARG A 617 15.55 3.79 -3.90
C ARG A 617 16.37 5.00 -3.52
N THR A 618 16.01 6.14 -4.07
CA THR A 618 16.59 7.45 -3.70
C THR A 618 15.48 8.48 -3.67
N ASP A 619 15.30 9.14 -2.54
CA ASP A 619 14.37 10.26 -2.40
C ASP A 619 15.08 11.57 -2.72
N PHE A 620 14.36 12.48 -3.36
CA PHE A 620 14.83 13.84 -3.64
C PHE A 620 13.65 14.81 -3.74
N ASN A 621 13.88 16.08 -3.42
CA ASN A 621 12.89 17.10 -3.62
C ASN A 621 12.91 17.59 -5.07
N VAL A 622 11.78 17.48 -5.78
CA VAL A 622 11.63 17.98 -7.16
C VAL A 622 11.17 19.44 -7.22
N GLY A 623 11.05 20.11 -6.07
CA GLY A 623 10.60 21.47 -5.94
C GLY A 623 9.09 21.58 -5.70
N ASP A 624 8.57 22.79 -5.88
CA ASP A 624 7.16 23.09 -5.66
C ASP A 624 6.32 22.71 -6.89
N SER A 625 5.10 22.24 -6.64
CA SER A 625 4.15 21.91 -7.70
C SER A 625 2.72 22.28 -7.35
N THR A 626 1.85 22.34 -8.34
CA THR A 626 0.40 22.50 -8.14
C THR A 626 -0.35 21.36 -8.80
N SER A 627 -1.48 20.97 -8.20
CA SER A 627 -2.46 20.11 -8.85
C SER A 627 -3.84 20.73 -8.73
N LYS A 628 -4.58 20.80 -9.83
CA LYS A 628 -5.93 21.38 -9.83
C LYS A 628 -6.83 20.65 -10.81
N GLY A 629 -8.12 20.68 -10.56
CA GLY A 629 -9.08 20.02 -11.41
C GLY A 629 -10.49 20.01 -10.85
N PHE A 630 -11.27 19.09 -11.41
CA PHE A 630 -12.61 18.79 -10.90
C PHE A 630 -12.85 17.28 -10.90
N GLU A 631 -13.78 16.88 -10.06
CA GLU A 631 -14.26 15.50 -9.94
C GLU A 631 -15.78 15.50 -9.91
N LEU A 632 -16.36 14.51 -10.59
CA LEU A 632 -17.79 14.23 -10.61
C LEU A 632 -17.99 12.77 -10.28
N GLU A 633 -19.02 12.46 -9.50
CA GLU A 633 -19.45 11.12 -9.18
C GLU A 633 -20.97 11.07 -9.15
N SER A 634 -21.57 10.06 -9.79
CA SER A 634 -23.02 9.93 -9.85
C SER A 634 -23.44 8.48 -9.81
N GLY A 635 -24.42 8.18 -9.00
CA GLY A 635 -25.14 6.92 -8.97
C GLY A 635 -26.62 7.15 -9.23
N TYR A 636 -27.22 6.42 -10.16
CA TYR A 636 -28.60 6.55 -10.55
C TYR A 636 -29.31 5.19 -10.65
N SER A 637 -30.41 5.03 -9.91
CA SER A 637 -31.30 3.87 -10.01
C SER A 637 -32.32 4.09 -11.13
N LEU A 638 -32.03 3.56 -12.33
CA LEU A 638 -32.88 3.61 -13.50
C LEU A 638 -34.21 2.88 -13.26
N SER A 639 -34.15 1.77 -12.54
CA SER A 639 -35.32 1.01 -12.06
C SER A 639 -34.95 0.29 -10.76
N LYS A 640 -35.88 -0.46 -10.16
CA LYS A 640 -35.59 -1.30 -8.97
C LYS A 640 -34.45 -2.29 -9.20
N ASN A 641 -34.23 -2.68 -10.44
CA ASN A 641 -33.28 -3.73 -10.82
C ASN A 641 -32.05 -3.20 -11.58
N LEU A 642 -32.10 -1.97 -12.07
CA LEU A 642 -31.05 -1.43 -12.95
C LEU A 642 -30.47 -0.17 -12.36
N SER A 643 -29.17 -0.17 -12.09
CA SER A 643 -28.43 0.97 -11.57
C SER A 643 -27.24 1.33 -12.45
N LEU A 644 -26.97 2.61 -12.55
CA LEU A 644 -25.86 3.19 -13.27
C LEU A 644 -24.98 3.97 -12.30
N TYR A 645 -23.68 3.76 -12.35
CA TYR A 645 -22.67 4.56 -11.70
C TYR A 645 -21.76 5.20 -12.75
N GLY A 646 -21.30 6.42 -12.50
CA GLY A 646 -20.33 7.11 -13.33
C GLY A 646 -19.45 8.04 -12.51
N SER A 647 -18.17 8.10 -12.88
CA SER A 647 -17.20 9.06 -12.37
C SER A 647 -16.45 9.74 -13.50
N LEU A 648 -16.07 10.99 -13.32
CA LEU A 648 -15.25 11.77 -14.25
C LEU A 648 -14.33 12.68 -13.45
N SER A 649 -13.05 12.71 -13.84
CA SER A 649 -12.07 13.60 -13.22
C SER A 649 -11.19 14.25 -14.26
N TYR A 650 -10.93 15.53 -14.08
CA TYR A 650 -9.89 16.26 -14.79
C TYR A 650 -8.83 16.74 -13.80
N ILE A 651 -7.57 16.39 -14.06
CA ILE A 651 -6.44 16.66 -13.16
C ILE A 651 -5.33 17.33 -13.96
N LYS A 652 -4.87 18.49 -13.53
CA LYS A 652 -3.72 19.16 -14.09
C LYS A 652 -2.68 19.43 -13.03
N SER A 653 -1.64 18.60 -13.01
CA SER A 653 -0.52 18.70 -12.07
C SER A 653 0.69 19.31 -12.79
N LYS A 654 1.28 20.40 -12.26
CA LYS A 654 2.40 21.11 -12.86
C LYS A 654 3.47 21.46 -11.85
N MET A 655 4.72 21.36 -12.26
CA MET A 655 5.86 21.88 -11.52
C MET A 655 5.93 23.41 -11.66
N LYS A 656 6.24 24.13 -10.57
CA LYS A 656 6.25 25.59 -10.56
C LYS A 656 7.56 26.18 -11.10
N SER A 657 8.67 25.48 -10.88
CA SER A 657 10.01 25.92 -11.23
C SER A 657 10.85 24.78 -11.79
N ASP A 658 11.98 25.12 -12.36
CA ASP A 658 13.00 24.17 -12.74
C ASP A 658 13.59 23.50 -11.50
N MET A 659 13.85 22.20 -11.61
CA MET A 659 14.39 21.40 -10.52
C MET A 659 15.91 21.64 -10.40
N PRO A 660 16.42 22.09 -9.24
CA PRO A 660 17.85 22.12 -8.99
C PRO A 660 18.44 20.70 -9.07
N PHE A 661 19.44 20.49 -9.90
CA PHE A 661 20.01 19.16 -10.12
C PHE A 661 21.50 19.08 -9.73
N ALA A 662 22.28 20.12 -10.07
CA ALA A 662 23.69 20.26 -9.73
C ALA A 662 24.00 21.74 -9.46
N ALA A 663 25.18 22.04 -8.94
CA ALA A 663 25.56 23.39 -8.50
C ALA A 663 25.30 24.50 -9.54
N ASN A 664 25.43 24.18 -10.84
CA ASN A 664 25.24 25.13 -11.93
C ASN A 664 24.25 24.67 -13.01
N PHE A 665 23.36 23.71 -12.65
CA PHE A 665 22.41 23.16 -13.58
C PHE A 665 21.06 22.88 -12.92
N ALA A 666 19.99 23.40 -13.53
CA ALA A 666 18.61 23.07 -13.18
C ALA A 666 17.96 22.30 -14.34
N LEU A 667 17.30 21.21 -14.03
CA LEU A 667 16.52 20.43 -14.99
C LEU A 667 15.29 21.26 -15.42
N PRO A 668 14.98 21.44 -16.71
CA PRO A 668 13.91 22.34 -17.18
C PRO A 668 12.52 21.72 -16.96
N THR A 669 12.11 21.69 -15.71
CA THR A 669 10.84 21.10 -15.28
C THR A 669 9.74 22.13 -15.02
N GLY A 670 10.07 23.41 -15.00
CA GLY A 670 9.11 24.48 -14.82
C GLY A 670 7.98 24.47 -15.84
N GLY A 671 6.73 24.47 -15.36
CA GLY A 671 5.53 24.37 -16.20
C GLY A 671 5.23 22.97 -16.77
N LYS A 672 6.13 21.99 -16.60
CA LYS A 672 5.91 20.60 -17.03
C LYS A 672 4.89 19.88 -16.16
N GLU A 673 4.19 18.91 -16.74
CA GLU A 673 3.23 18.09 -16.00
C GLU A 673 3.97 17.03 -15.18
N PHE A 674 3.45 16.73 -13.99
CA PHE A 674 4.03 15.71 -13.14
C PHE A 674 3.82 14.32 -13.76
N PRO A 675 4.86 13.46 -13.82
CA PRO A 675 4.79 12.16 -14.49
C PRO A 675 3.68 11.27 -13.94
N ASP A 676 3.18 10.39 -14.84
CA ASP A 676 2.16 9.37 -14.55
C ASP A 676 0.87 9.94 -13.91
N THR A 677 0.52 11.18 -14.29
CA THR A 677 -0.71 11.85 -13.87
C THR A 677 -1.60 12.06 -15.11
N PRO A 678 -2.57 11.16 -15.36
CA PRO A 678 -3.50 11.32 -16.47
C PRO A 678 -4.36 12.58 -16.30
N ASN A 679 -4.51 13.37 -17.35
CA ASN A 679 -5.35 14.56 -17.28
C ASN A 679 -6.83 14.22 -17.17
N TRP A 680 -7.27 13.11 -17.77
CA TRP A 680 -8.64 12.65 -17.72
C TRP A 680 -8.73 11.23 -17.19
N LEU A 681 -9.65 11.01 -16.26
CA LEU A 681 -10.04 9.72 -15.74
C LEU A 681 -11.57 9.61 -15.79
N SER A 682 -12.10 8.48 -16.20
CA SER A 682 -13.53 8.21 -16.13
C SER A 682 -13.78 6.75 -15.78
N GLY A 683 -14.71 6.52 -14.87
CA GLY A 683 -15.21 5.21 -14.49
C GLY A 683 -16.71 5.11 -14.80
N MET A 684 -17.18 3.94 -15.21
CA MET A 684 -18.60 3.67 -15.41
C MET A 684 -18.91 2.24 -14.99
N SER A 685 -20.05 2.03 -14.36
CA SER A 685 -20.59 0.70 -14.05
C SER A 685 -22.09 0.68 -14.26
N LEU A 686 -22.56 -0.28 -15.04
CA LEU A 686 -23.98 -0.59 -15.21
C LEU A 686 -24.24 -1.94 -14.56
N GLN A 687 -25.18 -1.99 -13.63
CA GLN A 687 -25.55 -3.21 -12.91
C GLN A 687 -27.05 -3.47 -13.05
N TYR A 688 -27.37 -4.69 -13.41
CA TYR A 688 -28.73 -5.25 -13.32
C TYR A 688 -28.73 -6.36 -12.27
N ALA A 689 -29.67 -6.30 -11.32
CA ALA A 689 -29.84 -7.32 -10.28
C ALA A 689 -31.32 -7.64 -10.12
N GLN A 690 -31.66 -8.92 -10.10
CA GLN A 690 -33.02 -9.42 -9.90
C GLN A 690 -32.98 -10.70 -9.07
N ASP A 691 -33.61 -10.68 -7.87
CA ASP A 691 -33.73 -11.81 -6.95
C ASP A 691 -32.49 -12.74 -6.89
N SER A 692 -32.44 -13.70 -7.79
CA SER A 692 -31.43 -14.77 -7.81
C SER A 692 -30.23 -14.49 -8.71
N TRP A 693 -30.20 -13.43 -9.52
CA TRP A 693 -29.10 -13.19 -10.43
C TRP A 693 -28.75 -11.72 -10.62
N TYR A 694 -27.53 -11.46 -10.98
CA TYR A 694 -27.06 -10.13 -11.36
C TYR A 694 -26.13 -10.19 -12.58
N LEU A 695 -26.05 -9.07 -13.28
CA LEU A 695 -25.08 -8.79 -14.33
C LEU A 695 -24.50 -7.41 -14.09
N PHE A 696 -23.22 -7.22 -14.36
CA PHE A 696 -22.65 -5.88 -14.44
C PHE A 696 -21.67 -5.76 -15.60
N GLY A 697 -21.55 -4.54 -16.11
CA GLY A 697 -20.51 -4.13 -17.06
C GLY A 697 -19.83 -2.87 -16.53
N GLN A 698 -18.52 -2.80 -16.67
CA GLN A 698 -17.70 -1.69 -16.20
C GLN A 698 -16.79 -1.19 -17.31
N ALA A 699 -16.50 0.11 -17.31
CA ALA A 699 -15.52 0.73 -18.18
C ALA A 699 -14.65 1.70 -17.39
N LYS A 700 -13.34 1.65 -17.59
CA LYS A 700 -12.39 2.63 -17.04
C LYS A 700 -11.58 3.25 -18.16
N TYR A 701 -11.66 4.57 -18.31
CA TYR A 701 -10.81 5.35 -19.19
C TYR A 701 -9.68 6.00 -18.40
N THR A 702 -8.45 5.84 -18.90
CA THR A 702 -7.25 6.51 -18.41
C THR A 702 -6.66 7.33 -19.56
N GLY A 703 -6.54 8.63 -19.38
CA GLY A 703 -6.05 9.57 -20.39
C GLY A 703 -4.55 9.50 -20.65
N LYS A 704 -4.11 10.32 -21.60
CA LYS A 704 -2.67 10.53 -21.88
C LYS A 704 -1.95 11.03 -20.62
N ARG A 705 -0.69 10.57 -20.44
CA ARG A 705 0.19 10.98 -19.35
C ARG A 705 1.64 10.96 -19.75
N TYR A 706 2.46 11.82 -19.14
CA TYR A 706 3.91 11.85 -19.34
C TYR A 706 4.61 10.85 -18.42
N THR A 707 5.82 10.42 -18.82
CA THR A 707 6.61 9.40 -18.09
C THR A 707 7.90 9.97 -17.50
N THR A 708 8.29 11.18 -17.90
CA THR A 708 9.51 11.86 -17.46
C THR A 708 9.20 13.23 -16.86
N LEU A 709 10.09 13.75 -16.02
CA LEU A 709 9.95 15.08 -15.41
C LEU A 709 10.02 16.23 -16.43
N VAL A 710 10.78 16.08 -17.51
CA VAL A 710 10.83 17.09 -18.57
C VAL A 710 9.77 16.90 -19.65
N ASN A 711 8.91 15.86 -19.54
CA ASN A 711 7.83 15.53 -20.47
C ASN A 711 8.28 15.19 -21.91
N ASP A 712 9.47 14.64 -22.08
CA ASP A 712 9.99 14.20 -23.38
C ASP A 712 9.52 12.79 -23.77
N ASP A 713 8.83 12.07 -22.91
CA ASP A 713 8.15 10.80 -23.21
C ASP A 713 6.74 10.75 -22.62
N SER A 714 5.84 9.98 -23.26
CA SER A 714 4.44 9.87 -22.83
C SER A 714 3.80 8.55 -23.21
N LEU A 715 2.70 8.22 -22.50
CA LEU A 715 1.79 7.11 -22.81
C LEU A 715 0.45 7.65 -23.29
N GLY A 716 -0.11 7.01 -24.32
CA GLY A 716 -1.45 7.31 -24.84
C GLY A 716 -2.57 6.89 -23.88
N GLY A 717 -3.75 7.46 -24.07
CA GLY A 717 -4.95 7.07 -23.34
C GLY A 717 -5.50 5.70 -23.77
N TYR A 718 -6.26 5.05 -22.88
CA TYR A 718 -6.90 3.76 -23.14
C TYR A 718 -8.17 3.58 -22.33
N THR A 719 -9.02 2.64 -22.78
CA THR A 719 -10.21 2.19 -22.05
C THR A 719 -10.14 0.69 -21.83
N VAL A 720 -10.46 0.23 -20.62
CA VAL A 720 -10.59 -1.18 -20.25
C VAL A 720 -12.04 -1.45 -19.90
N PHE A 721 -12.57 -2.57 -20.38
CA PHE A 721 -13.93 -3.03 -20.08
C PHE A 721 -13.87 -4.33 -19.31
N ASN A 722 -14.68 -4.42 -18.24
CA ASN A 722 -14.87 -5.62 -17.42
C ASN A 722 -16.37 -5.94 -17.34
N ALA A 723 -16.69 -7.21 -17.08
CA ALA A 723 -18.06 -7.65 -16.82
C ALA A 723 -18.09 -8.77 -15.80
N GLY A 724 -19.23 -8.96 -15.17
CA GLY A 724 -19.47 -10.09 -14.30
C GLY A 724 -20.94 -10.44 -14.21
N ALA A 725 -21.19 -11.66 -13.74
CA ALA A 725 -22.51 -12.23 -13.53
C ALA A 725 -22.50 -13.12 -12.30
N GLY A 726 -23.65 -13.23 -11.65
CA GLY A 726 -23.82 -14.19 -10.56
C GLY A 726 -25.22 -14.77 -10.56
N TYR A 727 -25.33 -16.01 -10.11
CA TYR A 727 -26.58 -16.70 -9.90
C TYR A 727 -26.61 -17.40 -8.55
N THR A 728 -27.60 -17.11 -7.73
CA THR A 728 -27.84 -17.73 -6.44
C THR A 728 -28.95 -18.76 -6.57
N PHE A 729 -28.61 -20.02 -6.32
CA PHE A 729 -29.57 -21.12 -6.37
C PHE A 729 -30.45 -21.14 -5.13
N PRO A 730 -31.65 -21.74 -5.19
CA PRO A 730 -32.48 -21.95 -4.02
C PRO A 730 -31.73 -22.71 -2.91
N SER A 731 -31.94 -22.32 -1.67
CA SER A 731 -31.36 -23.00 -0.52
C SER A 731 -31.96 -24.42 -0.37
N SER A 732 -31.14 -25.35 0.09
CA SER A 732 -31.59 -26.68 0.53
C SER A 732 -31.44 -26.80 2.05
N THR A 733 -31.73 -27.97 2.61
CA THR A 733 -31.60 -28.23 4.05
C THR A 733 -30.17 -28.03 4.55
N TRP A 734 -29.16 -28.37 3.72
CA TRP A 734 -27.74 -28.37 4.09
C TRP A 734 -26.96 -27.21 3.46
N LEU A 735 -27.47 -26.63 2.39
CA LEU A 735 -26.74 -25.68 1.58
C LEU A 735 -27.59 -24.40 1.44
N LYS A 736 -27.13 -23.31 2.04
CA LYS A 736 -27.83 -22.03 2.03
C LYS A 736 -27.24 -21.12 0.95
N LYS A 737 -28.13 -20.57 0.10
CA LYS A 737 -27.80 -19.59 -0.96
C LYS A 737 -26.56 -19.96 -1.79
N PRO A 738 -26.43 -21.22 -2.30
CA PRO A 738 -25.29 -21.54 -3.14
C PRO A 738 -25.24 -20.62 -4.35
N THR A 739 -24.07 -20.03 -4.59
CA THR A 739 -23.93 -18.99 -5.60
C THR A 739 -22.77 -19.31 -6.54
N VAL A 740 -22.96 -19.08 -7.83
CA VAL A 740 -21.91 -19.10 -8.85
C VAL A 740 -21.70 -17.66 -9.33
N ARG A 741 -20.44 -17.20 -9.29
CA ARG A 741 -20.06 -15.88 -9.82
C ARG A 741 -19.08 -16.07 -10.97
N PHE A 742 -19.23 -15.26 -11.99
CA PHE A 742 -18.33 -15.19 -13.14
C PHE A 742 -17.84 -13.75 -13.31
N ASN A 743 -16.52 -13.57 -13.46
CA ASN A 743 -15.90 -12.29 -13.74
C ASN A 743 -15.03 -12.39 -14.99
N LEU A 744 -15.05 -11.36 -15.82
CA LEU A 744 -14.29 -11.23 -17.06
C LEU A 744 -13.63 -9.86 -17.08
N ASN A 745 -12.31 -9.83 -16.98
CA ASN A 745 -11.51 -8.60 -16.97
C ASN A 745 -10.87 -8.39 -18.34
N ASN A 746 -10.73 -7.10 -18.73
CA ASN A 746 -10.14 -6.69 -20.01
C ASN A 746 -10.79 -7.43 -21.21
N ILE A 747 -12.12 -7.34 -21.35
CA ILE A 747 -12.94 -8.10 -22.31
C ILE A 747 -12.39 -8.03 -23.74
N PHE A 748 -11.91 -6.85 -24.15
CA PHE A 748 -11.44 -6.60 -25.51
C PHE A 748 -9.94 -6.79 -25.68
N ASP A 749 -9.26 -7.41 -24.68
CA ASP A 749 -7.81 -7.65 -24.69
C ASP A 749 -7.00 -6.37 -24.97
N LYS A 750 -7.44 -5.24 -24.37
CA LYS A 750 -6.80 -3.94 -24.59
C LYS A 750 -5.36 -3.97 -24.10
N GLN A 751 -4.43 -3.69 -25.00
CA GLN A 751 -3.02 -3.57 -24.68
C GLN A 751 -2.67 -2.11 -24.32
N TYR A 752 -2.01 -1.94 -23.17
CA TYR A 752 -1.51 -0.66 -22.67
C TYR A 752 -0.26 -0.86 -21.82
N LEU A 753 0.35 0.24 -21.40
CA LEU A 753 1.55 0.25 -20.57
C LEU A 753 1.30 1.06 -19.31
N ASN A 754 1.86 0.59 -18.19
CA ASN A 754 1.90 1.30 -16.91
C ASN A 754 3.34 1.57 -16.52
N LEU A 755 3.63 2.77 -16.04
CA LEU A 755 4.98 3.13 -15.59
C LEU A 755 5.35 2.25 -14.39
N SER A 756 6.48 1.55 -14.46
CA SER A 756 6.90 0.59 -13.42
C SER A 756 7.49 1.28 -12.18
N SER A 757 8.08 2.45 -12.37
CA SER A 757 8.72 3.20 -11.30
C SER A 757 7.72 4.15 -10.62
N GLY A 758 7.97 4.42 -9.36
CA GLY A 758 7.22 5.40 -8.58
C GLY A 758 7.25 6.81 -9.20
N SER A 759 6.62 7.75 -8.54
CA SER A 759 6.44 9.10 -9.03
C SER A 759 7.78 9.83 -9.26
N GLY A 760 8.15 10.07 -10.51
CA GLY A 760 9.20 10.99 -10.86
C GLY A 760 10.62 10.41 -10.90
N SER A 761 10.75 9.08 -11.04
CA SER A 761 12.05 8.42 -11.11
C SER A 761 12.82 8.67 -12.42
N GLN A 762 12.19 9.22 -13.43
CA GLN A 762 12.76 9.44 -14.74
C GLN A 762 12.86 10.93 -15.03
N PHE A 763 14.09 11.43 -15.14
CA PHE A 763 14.33 12.85 -15.42
C PHE A 763 14.05 13.19 -16.88
N THR A 764 14.72 12.49 -17.79
CA THR A 764 14.66 12.72 -19.24
C THR A 764 15.10 11.47 -20.01
N THR A 765 14.55 11.27 -21.19
CA THR A 765 15.06 10.25 -22.13
C THR A 765 16.27 10.75 -22.93
N ASN A 766 16.55 12.05 -22.94
CA ASN A 766 17.61 12.64 -23.74
C ASN A 766 18.31 13.82 -23.03
N ALA A 767 19.34 13.52 -22.25
CA ALA A 767 20.12 14.52 -21.53
C ALA A 767 20.86 15.50 -22.47
N VAL A 768 21.31 15.03 -23.61
CA VAL A 768 22.04 15.87 -24.59
C VAL A 768 21.13 16.93 -25.20
N ALA A 769 19.89 16.58 -25.54
CA ALA A 769 18.93 17.51 -26.13
C ALA A 769 18.55 18.66 -25.18
N ILE A 770 18.62 18.45 -23.87
CA ILE A 770 18.35 19.50 -22.87
C ILE A 770 19.62 20.18 -22.35
N GLY A 771 20.81 19.80 -22.89
CA GLY A 771 22.10 20.39 -22.48
C GLY A 771 22.48 20.09 -21.05
N SER A 772 22.07 18.94 -20.50
CA SER A 772 22.23 18.60 -19.08
C SER A 772 23.24 17.48 -18.85
N ASN A 773 23.76 17.46 -17.61
CA ASN A 773 24.50 16.32 -17.07
C ASN A 773 23.58 15.31 -16.38
N ALA A 774 22.23 15.51 -16.42
CA ALA A 774 21.28 14.56 -15.88
C ALA A 774 21.34 13.26 -16.70
N PRO A 775 21.35 12.10 -16.05
CA PRO A 775 21.41 10.84 -16.75
C PRO A 775 20.15 10.64 -17.60
N ALA A 776 20.36 10.41 -18.90
CA ALA A 776 19.29 9.92 -19.77
C ALA A 776 18.97 8.49 -19.39
N SER A 777 17.68 8.20 -19.18
CA SER A 777 17.22 6.89 -18.80
C SER A 777 15.90 6.59 -19.48
N ALA A 778 15.83 5.46 -20.19
CA ALA A 778 14.58 5.03 -20.80
C ALA A 778 13.60 4.56 -19.69
N PRO A 779 12.39 5.13 -19.63
CA PRO A 779 11.37 4.65 -18.72
C PRO A 779 11.05 3.17 -18.97
N SER A 780 10.83 2.43 -17.90
CA SER A 780 10.38 1.03 -17.96
C SER A 780 8.91 0.90 -17.58
N PHE A 781 8.25 -0.12 -18.12
CA PHE A 781 6.81 -0.27 -18.05
C PHE A 781 6.44 -1.71 -17.74
N TYR A 782 5.40 -1.87 -16.93
CA TYR A 782 4.62 -3.11 -16.89
C TYR A 782 3.64 -3.12 -18.07
N VAL A 783 3.61 -4.21 -18.80
CA VAL A 783 2.61 -4.43 -19.86
C VAL A 783 1.30 -4.85 -19.23
N SER A 784 0.18 -4.41 -19.81
CA SER A 784 -1.16 -4.83 -19.36
C SER A 784 -1.32 -6.33 -19.39
N ALA A 785 -2.04 -6.87 -18.40
CA ALA A 785 -2.53 -8.24 -18.46
C ALA A 785 -3.48 -8.44 -19.65
N PRO A 786 -3.48 -9.63 -20.27
CA PRO A 786 -4.48 -9.98 -21.28
C PRO A 786 -5.87 -10.12 -20.65
N ARG A 787 -6.86 -10.42 -21.47
CA ARG A 787 -8.20 -10.80 -20.97
C ARG A 787 -8.08 -12.00 -20.03
N THR A 788 -8.70 -11.88 -18.84
CA THR A 788 -8.74 -12.93 -17.82
C THR A 788 -10.16 -13.17 -17.35
N PHE A 789 -10.45 -14.41 -16.96
CA PHE A 789 -11.72 -14.76 -16.33
C PHE A 789 -11.50 -15.47 -14.99
N SER A 790 -12.50 -15.39 -14.13
CA SER A 790 -12.60 -16.23 -12.94
C SER A 790 -14.04 -16.70 -12.71
N VAL A 791 -14.17 -17.90 -12.13
CA VAL A 791 -15.43 -18.48 -11.68
C VAL A 791 -15.28 -18.78 -10.20
N THR A 792 -16.25 -18.33 -9.40
CA THR A 792 -16.29 -18.57 -7.95
C THR A 792 -17.56 -19.33 -7.59
N LEU A 793 -17.38 -20.39 -6.84
CA LEU A 793 -18.45 -21.18 -6.22
C LEU A 793 -18.52 -20.79 -4.75
N VAL A 794 -19.69 -20.37 -4.26
CA VAL A 794 -19.93 -19.98 -2.87
C VAL A 794 -20.97 -20.89 -2.25
N ALA A 795 -20.73 -21.28 -1.01
CA ALA A 795 -21.67 -22.09 -0.25
C ALA A 795 -21.65 -21.66 1.23
N ASP A 796 -22.84 -21.44 1.80
CA ASP A 796 -23.08 -21.24 3.23
C ASP A 796 -23.76 -22.46 3.83
N PHE A 797 -23.37 -22.82 5.06
CA PHE A 797 -23.91 -23.96 5.82
C PHE A 797 -24.45 -23.52 7.17
#